data_1d8f88937ab4e8b27f06d5e5ec20e0b7
#
_entry.id   1d8f88937ab4e8b27f06d5e5ec20e0b7
#
_cell.length_a   1.000
_cell.length_b   1.000
_cell.length_c   1.000
_cell.angle_alpha   90.00
_cell.angle_beta   90.00
_cell.angle_gamma   90.00
#
_symmetry.space_group_name_H-M   'P 1'
#
loop_
_entity.id
_entity.type
_entity.pdbx_description
1 polymer ?
#
loop_
_entity_poly.entity_id
_entity_poly.type
_entity_poly.pdbx_seq_one_letter_code
_entity_poly.pdbx_strand_id
1 'polypeptide(L)'
;MLRRRRSFIVLFLILALASATVAQATRRPLKLDDLNRFRNIGDPQVSPDGNWVAYVVSTIDAKEDRTNSHIWMVKMDGTNNRQITFSNESESSPRWSPDGKYLSFTSSRPGKARGNQVWLLDRSGGEAFQLTEIKGRLQGHEWSPDSKRLALLIGDPDPESEPTPTPAPGTTATPRVPKPIVIDRYRYKQDGQGYLLSGRHTYVYLFEVESKKLERLTKSKWDESSPSWSADGSRIAFMSNHGDDPDRDPAAQLFVVDAKPGSTEKQLTPATTRAARSRPEWSPDGNWIAFLEDDEMKYGAYGMDHLALVATDGSKPPTRFQATEDLDRGISGPRFSPDGKWLRFLVADDRSVYPARASVAGGKVERLMPSPIVISTLNSGGGRTVALTGGNTKSTEIYAVDGDKLRQLTTQNDALFAELDLGTTEEVSFKTKDGTQVNGLLTYPVGYVKGTKVPLLLRIHGGPNSQDQHSFSLERQILAANGYAVLAVNYRGSAGRGAKFSKSIFADWGNYEVQDLLAGVDHVIKMGVADPDRLGVGGWSYGGILTDYLIATDNRFKAATSGAGVAFTVALYGTDQYIIQYDHEIGPPWNPKAWETYVKISYPFLHADRIQTPTLFLGGERDFNVPIQGSQQMYQALRSLGIDTQLIIYPNENHGIQRPSYQRDRMERYLAWYDKYIKKAAGPSSSSTAR
;
A
#
# COMPACT_ATOMS: atom_id res chain seq x y z
N MET A 1 -76.40 -53.26 -40.25
CA MET A 1 -76.25 -51.87 -39.83
C MET A 1 -75.11 -51.82 -38.82
N LEU A 2 -73.93 -51.42 -39.22
CA LEU A 2 -72.70 -51.42 -38.42
C LEU A 2 -72.55 -50.13 -37.70
N ARG A 3 -72.38 -50.16 -36.38
CA ARG A 3 -71.93 -49.04 -35.56
C ARG A 3 -70.43 -49.21 -35.35
N ARG A 4 -69.65 -48.33 -35.90
CA ARG A 4 -68.18 -48.19 -35.61
C ARG A 4 -68.03 -47.45 -34.29
N ARG A 5 -67.33 -48.07 -33.28
CA ARG A 5 -66.80 -47.44 -32.09
C ARG A 5 -65.43 -46.87 -32.41
N ARG A 6 -65.25 -45.56 -32.21
CA ARG A 6 -63.96 -44.92 -32.24
C ARG A 6 -63.37 -44.92 -30.81
N SER A 7 -62.26 -45.66 -30.65
CA SER A 7 -61.50 -45.59 -29.41
C SER A 7 -60.56 -44.36 -29.44
N PHE A 8 -60.67 -43.48 -28.50
CA PHE A 8 -59.73 -42.41 -28.25
C PHE A 8 -58.60 -42.98 -27.39
N ILE A 9 -57.36 -42.99 -27.88
CA ILE A 9 -56.14 -43.24 -27.11
C ILE A 9 -55.68 -41.87 -26.57
N VAL A 10 -55.77 -41.63 -25.26
CA VAL A 10 -55.22 -40.50 -24.61
C VAL A 10 -53.79 -40.86 -24.27
N LEU A 11 -52.85 -40.21 -24.98
CA LEU A 11 -51.40 -40.32 -24.70
C LEU A 11 -51.07 -39.33 -23.56
N PHE A 12 -50.83 -39.85 -22.37
CA PHE A 12 -50.29 -39.06 -21.26
C PHE A 12 -48.79 -38.84 -21.47
N LEU A 13 -48.38 -37.64 -21.92
CA LEU A 13 -46.99 -37.21 -21.89
C LEU A 13 -46.64 -36.82 -20.43
N ILE A 14 -45.90 -37.68 -19.74
CA ILE A 14 -45.26 -37.34 -18.45
C ILE A 14 -44.03 -36.54 -18.81
N LEU A 15 -44.10 -35.19 -18.66
CA LEU A 15 -42.94 -34.33 -18.64
C LEU A 15 -42.21 -34.56 -17.31
N ALA A 16 -41.15 -35.35 -17.31
CA ALA A 16 -40.20 -35.41 -16.22
C ALA A 16 -39.41 -34.07 -16.22
N LEU A 17 -39.79 -33.12 -15.38
CA LEU A 17 -38.93 -31.99 -14.98
C LEU A 17 -37.77 -32.57 -14.22
N ALA A 18 -36.67 -32.80 -14.91
CA ALA A 18 -35.37 -32.97 -14.24
C ALA A 18 -34.98 -31.62 -13.60
N SER A 19 -35.34 -31.44 -12.35
CA SER A 19 -34.77 -30.40 -11.50
C SER A 19 -33.29 -30.72 -11.37
N ALA A 20 -32.46 -30.12 -12.24
CA ALA A 20 -31.03 -30.05 -12.00
C ALA A 20 -30.82 -29.24 -10.69
N THR A 21 -30.79 -29.97 -9.58
CA THR A 21 -30.18 -29.42 -8.36
C THR A 21 -28.73 -29.17 -8.73
N VAL A 22 -28.41 -27.91 -9.07
CA VAL A 22 -27.02 -27.43 -9.04
C VAL A 22 -26.60 -27.67 -7.61
N ALA A 23 -25.86 -28.73 -7.35
CA ALA A 23 -25.21 -28.98 -6.06
C ALA A 23 -24.36 -27.73 -5.84
N GLN A 24 -24.83 -26.87 -4.91
CA GLN A 24 -24.06 -25.73 -4.47
C GLN A 24 -22.77 -26.29 -3.91
N ALA A 25 -21.67 -26.12 -4.61
CA ALA A 25 -20.37 -26.62 -4.17
C ALA A 25 -20.18 -26.15 -2.72
N THR A 26 -19.94 -27.11 -1.80
CA THR A 26 -19.71 -26.78 -0.39
C THR A 26 -18.51 -25.86 -0.33
N ARG A 27 -18.69 -24.65 0.23
CA ARG A 27 -17.60 -23.70 0.45
C ARG A 27 -16.53 -24.37 1.32
N ARG A 28 -15.31 -23.99 1.10
CA ARG A 28 -14.14 -24.52 1.80
C ARG A 28 -13.29 -23.39 2.39
N PRO A 29 -12.54 -23.64 3.47
CA PRO A 29 -11.56 -22.68 3.96
C PRO A 29 -10.52 -22.29 2.90
N LEU A 30 -10.00 -21.09 3.01
CA LEU A 30 -8.88 -20.58 2.19
C LEU A 30 -7.61 -21.41 2.42
N LYS A 31 -6.90 -21.75 1.35
CA LYS A 31 -5.63 -22.49 1.38
C LYS A 31 -4.49 -21.65 0.81
N LEU A 32 -3.25 -22.00 1.14
CA LEU A 32 -2.07 -21.34 0.57
C LEU A 32 -1.97 -21.48 -0.95
N ASP A 33 -2.48 -22.57 -1.52
CA ASP A 33 -2.54 -22.75 -2.98
C ASP A 33 -3.43 -21.72 -3.69
N ASP A 34 -4.38 -21.13 -2.98
CA ASP A 34 -5.24 -20.09 -3.53
C ASP A 34 -4.51 -18.76 -3.73
N LEU A 35 -3.32 -18.56 -3.13
CA LEU A 35 -2.52 -17.34 -3.29
C LEU A 35 -2.31 -16.98 -4.77
N ASN A 36 -2.03 -17.98 -5.61
CA ASN A 36 -1.79 -17.79 -7.04
C ASN A 36 -3.07 -17.51 -7.85
N ARG A 37 -4.25 -17.62 -7.23
CA ARG A 37 -5.56 -17.40 -7.86
C ARG A 37 -6.10 -15.99 -7.66
N PHE A 38 -5.59 -15.26 -6.68
CA PHE A 38 -6.01 -13.89 -6.45
C PHE A 38 -5.54 -12.96 -7.57
N ARG A 39 -6.42 -12.05 -7.94
CA ARG A 39 -6.17 -10.98 -8.90
C ARG A 39 -6.20 -9.65 -8.17
N ASN A 40 -5.08 -8.93 -8.21
CA ASN A 40 -5.00 -7.60 -7.62
C ASN A 40 -5.43 -6.56 -8.66
N ILE A 41 -6.40 -5.73 -8.29
CA ILE A 41 -6.96 -4.70 -9.16
C ILE A 41 -6.44 -3.34 -8.70
N GLY A 42 -6.04 -2.51 -9.65
CA GLY A 42 -5.51 -1.18 -9.36
C GLY A 42 -5.67 -0.18 -10.48
N ASP A 43 -5.35 1.07 -10.18
CA ASP A 43 -5.24 2.21 -11.11
C ASP A 43 -6.44 2.35 -12.09
N PRO A 44 -7.70 2.44 -11.59
CA PRO A 44 -8.86 2.63 -12.45
C PRO A 44 -8.85 4.02 -13.08
N GLN A 45 -9.11 4.09 -14.39
CA GLN A 45 -9.12 5.32 -15.18
C GLN A 45 -10.39 5.39 -16.01
N VAL A 46 -11.28 6.33 -15.67
CA VAL A 46 -12.51 6.58 -16.44
C VAL A 46 -12.16 7.30 -17.74
N SER A 47 -12.74 6.83 -18.87
CA SER A 47 -12.55 7.48 -20.16
C SER A 47 -13.14 8.89 -20.20
N PRO A 48 -12.64 9.77 -21.09
CA PRO A 48 -13.13 11.16 -21.21
C PRO A 48 -14.63 11.25 -21.52
N ASP A 49 -15.18 10.27 -22.22
CA ASP A 49 -16.62 10.16 -22.54
C ASP A 49 -17.46 9.52 -21.41
N GLY A 50 -16.82 9.07 -20.32
CA GLY A 50 -17.47 8.42 -19.18
C GLY A 50 -18.01 7.01 -19.43
N ASN A 51 -17.73 6.40 -20.58
CA ASN A 51 -18.33 5.13 -20.98
C ASN A 51 -17.50 3.90 -20.60
N TRP A 52 -16.20 4.06 -20.38
CA TRP A 52 -15.27 2.98 -20.10
C TRP A 52 -14.40 3.26 -18.87
N VAL A 53 -13.93 2.20 -18.26
CA VAL A 53 -12.89 2.22 -17.23
C VAL A 53 -11.75 1.32 -17.68
N ALA A 54 -10.55 1.89 -17.88
CA ALA A 54 -9.32 1.13 -18.02
C ALA A 54 -8.72 0.91 -16.63
N TYR A 55 -8.13 -0.27 -16.39
CA TYR A 55 -7.55 -0.59 -15.08
C TYR A 55 -6.48 -1.68 -15.19
N VAL A 56 -5.70 -1.84 -14.15
CA VAL A 56 -4.64 -2.84 -14.04
C VAL A 56 -5.16 -4.08 -13.31
N VAL A 57 -4.86 -5.26 -13.83
CA VAL A 57 -5.02 -6.53 -13.12
C VAL A 57 -3.65 -7.19 -13.01
N SER A 58 -3.20 -7.44 -11.78
CA SER A 58 -1.96 -8.15 -11.50
C SER A 58 -2.26 -9.59 -11.06
N THR A 59 -1.53 -10.53 -11.65
CA THR A 59 -1.65 -11.97 -11.40
C THR A 59 -0.29 -12.57 -11.15
N ILE A 60 -0.24 -13.66 -10.40
CA ILE A 60 0.98 -14.41 -10.16
C ILE A 60 1.23 -15.38 -11.32
N ASP A 61 2.39 -15.26 -11.95
CA ASP A 61 2.95 -16.29 -12.82
C ASP A 61 3.80 -17.23 -11.95
N ALA A 62 3.20 -18.37 -11.58
CA ALA A 62 3.88 -19.33 -10.69
C ALA A 62 5.07 -20.03 -11.38
N LYS A 63 5.14 -20.07 -12.71
CA LYS A 63 6.24 -20.68 -13.45
C LYS A 63 7.48 -19.79 -13.43
N GLU A 64 7.27 -18.50 -13.66
CA GLU A 64 8.36 -17.49 -13.67
C GLU A 64 8.60 -16.90 -12.27
N ASP A 65 7.81 -17.31 -11.27
CA ASP A 65 7.84 -16.83 -9.87
C ASP A 65 7.84 -15.30 -9.76
N ARG A 66 6.96 -14.67 -10.50
CA ARG A 66 6.79 -13.21 -10.57
C ARG A 66 5.34 -12.78 -10.68
N THR A 67 5.09 -11.53 -10.37
CA THR A 67 3.77 -10.90 -10.61
C THR A 67 3.80 -10.22 -11.96
N ASN A 68 2.82 -10.51 -12.82
CA ASN A 68 2.58 -9.86 -14.09
C ASN A 68 1.31 -9.02 -14.03
N SER A 69 1.38 -7.83 -14.61
CA SER A 69 0.27 -6.88 -14.66
C SER A 69 -0.14 -6.59 -16.10
N HIS A 70 -1.44 -6.56 -16.36
CA HIS A 70 -2.00 -6.27 -17.68
C HIS A 70 -3.12 -5.25 -17.59
N ILE A 71 -3.36 -4.51 -18.68
CA ILE A 71 -4.44 -3.55 -18.77
C ILE A 71 -5.73 -4.26 -19.18
N TRP A 72 -6.77 -3.98 -18.44
CA TRP A 72 -8.14 -4.40 -18.67
C TRP A 72 -9.06 -3.23 -18.91
N MET A 73 -10.20 -3.48 -19.50
CA MET A 73 -11.25 -2.48 -19.68
C MET A 73 -12.62 -3.09 -19.37
N VAL A 74 -13.49 -2.27 -18.77
CA VAL A 74 -14.89 -2.58 -18.54
C VAL A 74 -15.75 -1.37 -18.90
N LYS A 75 -16.95 -1.59 -19.41
CA LYS A 75 -17.92 -0.50 -19.60
C LYS A 75 -18.45 0.00 -18.27
N MET A 76 -18.85 1.26 -18.22
CA MET A 76 -19.44 1.89 -17.04
C MET A 76 -20.74 1.23 -16.56
N ASP A 77 -21.39 0.40 -17.39
CA ASP A 77 -22.53 -0.44 -17.01
C ASP A 77 -22.14 -1.80 -16.43
N GLY A 78 -20.83 -2.12 -16.35
CA GLY A 78 -20.29 -3.40 -15.88
C GLY A 78 -20.16 -4.48 -16.97
N THR A 79 -20.62 -4.21 -18.18
CA THR A 79 -20.50 -5.16 -19.32
C THR A 79 -19.16 -5.07 -20.02
N ASN A 80 -18.86 -6.04 -20.88
CA ASN A 80 -17.68 -6.07 -21.75
C ASN A 80 -16.35 -5.91 -20.97
N ASN A 81 -16.25 -6.61 -19.82
CA ASN A 81 -15.03 -6.68 -19.03
C ASN A 81 -14.01 -7.60 -19.71
N ARG A 82 -12.89 -7.04 -20.19
CA ARG A 82 -11.90 -7.79 -20.99
C ARG A 82 -10.48 -7.28 -20.81
N GLN A 83 -9.52 -8.17 -20.93
CA GLN A 83 -8.10 -7.85 -21.06
C GLN A 83 -7.86 -7.21 -22.43
N ILE A 84 -6.98 -6.21 -22.50
CA ILE A 84 -6.65 -5.49 -23.74
C ILE A 84 -5.15 -5.48 -24.05
N THR A 85 -4.29 -5.89 -23.13
CA THR A 85 -2.85 -6.06 -23.35
C THR A 85 -2.39 -7.46 -22.95
N PHE A 86 -1.44 -8.05 -23.71
CA PHE A 86 -1.12 -9.48 -23.62
C PHE A 86 0.38 -9.78 -23.71
N SER A 87 1.26 -8.84 -23.41
CA SER A 87 2.70 -9.10 -23.49
C SER A 87 3.18 -10.00 -22.36
N ASN A 88 4.41 -10.53 -22.49
CA ASN A 88 5.05 -11.28 -21.42
C ASN A 88 5.57 -10.40 -20.28
N GLU A 89 5.66 -9.08 -20.53
CA GLU A 89 6.11 -8.09 -19.54
C GLU A 89 4.92 -7.34 -18.96
N SER A 90 5.09 -6.83 -17.75
CA SER A 90 4.03 -6.05 -17.10
C SER A 90 3.70 -4.77 -17.86
N GLU A 91 2.43 -4.45 -17.88
CA GLU A 91 1.87 -3.18 -18.33
C GLU A 91 1.17 -2.50 -17.15
N SER A 92 1.40 -1.19 -16.99
CA SER A 92 0.88 -0.40 -15.87
C SER A 92 0.59 1.04 -16.26
N SER A 93 0.01 1.79 -15.33
CA SER A 93 -0.25 3.22 -15.47
C SER A 93 -1.06 3.57 -16.73
N PRO A 94 -2.25 2.96 -16.97
CA PRO A 94 -3.11 3.35 -18.08
C PRO A 94 -3.55 4.81 -17.94
N ARG A 95 -3.47 5.59 -19.03
CA ARG A 95 -3.94 6.98 -19.08
C ARG A 95 -4.63 7.24 -20.42
N TRP A 96 -5.85 7.76 -20.36
CA TRP A 96 -6.56 8.18 -21.55
C TRP A 96 -6.00 9.48 -22.10
N SER A 97 -5.85 9.56 -23.42
CA SER A 97 -5.73 10.89 -24.03
C SER A 97 -7.05 11.65 -23.84
N PRO A 98 -7.05 12.97 -23.56
CA PRO A 98 -8.27 13.73 -23.33
C PRO A 98 -9.29 13.69 -24.47
N ASP A 99 -8.85 13.51 -25.73
CA ASP A 99 -9.71 13.31 -26.89
C ASP A 99 -10.31 11.88 -26.99
N GLY A 100 -9.91 10.99 -26.09
CA GLY A 100 -10.37 9.59 -26.05
C GLY A 100 -9.82 8.69 -27.15
N LYS A 101 -8.92 9.19 -28.00
CA LYS A 101 -8.38 8.44 -29.15
C LYS A 101 -7.41 7.35 -28.70
N TYR A 102 -6.56 7.65 -27.73
CA TYR A 102 -5.52 6.75 -27.27
C TYR A 102 -5.71 6.35 -25.80
N LEU A 103 -5.28 5.13 -25.50
CA LEU A 103 -4.93 4.72 -24.14
C LEU A 103 -3.42 4.52 -24.08
N SER A 104 -2.72 5.37 -23.33
CA SER A 104 -1.30 5.19 -23.05
C SER A 104 -1.10 4.32 -21.82
N PHE A 105 0.02 3.62 -21.75
CA PHE A 105 0.44 2.83 -20.59
C PHE A 105 1.96 2.67 -20.60
N THR A 106 2.53 2.22 -19.50
CA THR A 106 3.97 1.97 -19.40
C THR A 106 4.26 0.47 -19.45
N SER A 107 5.33 0.09 -20.15
CA SER A 107 5.81 -1.28 -20.23
C SER A 107 7.29 -1.34 -20.61
N SER A 108 7.98 -2.38 -20.13
CA SER A 108 9.36 -2.72 -20.52
C SER A 108 9.44 -3.81 -21.60
N ARG A 109 8.31 -4.15 -22.25
CA ARG A 109 8.28 -5.13 -23.33
C ARG A 109 9.25 -4.78 -24.46
N PRO A 110 9.75 -5.77 -25.21
CA PRO A 110 10.69 -5.54 -26.32
C PRO A 110 10.15 -4.54 -27.33
N GLY A 111 10.98 -3.57 -27.71
CA GLY A 111 10.65 -2.53 -28.67
C GLY A 111 11.92 -1.81 -29.15
N LYS A 112 11.78 -0.59 -29.65
CA LYS A 112 12.91 0.20 -30.18
C LYS A 112 13.90 0.64 -29.11
N ALA A 113 13.42 0.92 -27.91
CA ALA A 113 14.23 1.25 -26.74
C ALA A 113 13.94 0.28 -25.60
N ARG A 114 14.98 -0.03 -24.83
CA ARG A 114 14.89 -0.88 -23.64
C ARG A 114 14.35 -0.12 -22.44
N GLY A 115 13.99 -0.85 -21.38
CA GLY A 115 13.45 -0.29 -20.14
C GLY A 115 12.01 0.15 -20.29
N ASN A 116 11.53 0.82 -19.25
CA ASN A 116 10.13 1.23 -19.18
C ASN A 116 9.87 2.39 -20.15
N GLN A 117 8.92 2.22 -21.07
CA GLN A 117 8.56 3.17 -22.12
C GLN A 117 7.06 3.44 -22.07
N VAL A 118 6.61 4.57 -22.64
CA VAL A 118 5.20 4.83 -22.93
C VAL A 118 4.80 4.11 -24.21
N TRP A 119 3.72 3.35 -24.14
CA TRP A 119 3.08 2.67 -25.25
C TRP A 119 1.69 3.25 -25.49
N LEU A 120 1.26 3.29 -26.75
CA LEU A 120 -0.08 3.73 -27.12
C LEU A 120 -0.89 2.61 -27.73
N LEU A 121 -2.13 2.48 -27.28
CA LEU A 121 -3.16 1.68 -27.89
C LEU A 121 -4.19 2.61 -28.56
N ASP A 122 -4.36 2.50 -29.88
CA ASP A 122 -5.39 3.25 -30.61
C ASP A 122 -6.76 2.62 -30.32
N ARG A 123 -7.73 3.44 -29.94
CA ARG A 123 -9.09 2.95 -29.61
C ARG A 123 -9.89 2.52 -30.83
N SER A 124 -9.49 2.91 -32.04
CA SER A 124 -10.10 2.44 -33.30
C SER A 124 -9.68 1.01 -33.65
N GLY A 125 -8.61 0.48 -33.06
CA GLY A 125 -8.12 -0.88 -33.23
C GLY A 125 -6.61 -0.95 -33.48
N GLY A 126 -6.11 -2.18 -33.67
CA GLY A 126 -4.69 -2.45 -33.88
C GLY A 126 -3.93 -2.82 -32.60
N GLU A 127 -2.65 -3.12 -32.75
CA GLU A 127 -1.74 -3.41 -31.65
C GLU A 127 -1.18 -2.13 -31.03
N ALA A 128 -0.82 -2.20 -29.76
CA ALA A 128 -0.13 -1.11 -29.09
C ALA A 128 1.29 -0.94 -29.66
N PHE A 129 1.69 0.30 -29.87
CA PHE A 129 3.03 0.65 -30.36
C PHE A 129 3.81 1.49 -29.36
N GLN A 130 5.13 1.34 -29.38
CA GLN A 130 6.02 2.14 -28.53
C GLN A 130 6.05 3.58 -29.01
N LEU A 131 5.68 4.51 -28.10
CA LEU A 131 5.68 5.93 -28.38
C LEU A 131 7.05 6.58 -28.12
N THR A 132 7.67 6.24 -26.99
CA THR A 132 8.89 6.90 -26.49
C THR A 132 10.15 6.04 -26.66
N GLU A 133 11.32 6.70 -26.75
CA GLU A 133 12.64 6.08 -26.79
C GLU A 133 13.53 6.72 -25.72
N ILE A 134 13.12 6.57 -24.44
CA ILE A 134 13.77 7.18 -23.26
C ILE A 134 14.99 6.34 -22.87
N LYS A 135 16.13 6.99 -22.67
CA LYS A 135 17.36 6.37 -22.18
C LYS A 135 17.47 6.32 -20.65
N GLY A 136 16.76 7.24 -19.97
CA GLY A 136 16.68 7.29 -18.50
C GLY A 136 15.57 6.41 -17.91
N ARG A 137 15.32 6.58 -16.62
CA ARG A 137 14.28 5.85 -15.89
C ARG A 137 12.94 6.61 -15.97
N LEU A 138 12.02 6.15 -16.81
CA LEU A 138 10.64 6.69 -16.84
C LEU A 138 9.93 6.33 -15.52
N GLN A 139 9.45 7.35 -14.81
CA GLN A 139 8.74 7.22 -13.54
C GLN A 139 7.24 7.54 -13.64
N GLY A 140 6.83 8.30 -14.67
CA GLY A 140 5.44 8.65 -14.88
C GLY A 140 5.21 9.41 -16.17
N HIS A 141 3.94 9.49 -16.58
CA HIS A 141 3.52 10.28 -17.74
C HIS A 141 2.12 10.84 -17.52
N GLU A 142 1.85 12.03 -18.07
CA GLU A 142 0.56 12.70 -17.99
C GLU A 142 0.27 13.45 -19.30
N TRP A 143 -0.94 13.27 -19.85
CA TRP A 143 -1.39 13.93 -21.07
C TRP A 143 -1.66 15.41 -20.84
N SER A 144 -1.25 16.25 -21.80
CA SER A 144 -1.74 17.62 -21.89
C SER A 144 -3.22 17.65 -22.25
N PRO A 145 -3.99 18.66 -21.81
CA PRO A 145 -5.43 18.73 -22.08
C PRO A 145 -5.81 18.73 -23.57
N ASP A 146 -4.90 19.16 -24.45
CA ASP A 146 -5.07 19.18 -25.91
C ASP A 146 -4.70 17.85 -26.60
N SER A 147 -4.31 16.81 -25.85
CA SER A 147 -3.89 15.50 -26.36
C SER A 147 -2.63 15.51 -27.24
N LYS A 148 -1.89 16.60 -27.33
CA LYS A 148 -0.74 16.74 -28.22
C LYS A 148 0.60 16.47 -27.56
N ARG A 149 0.66 16.59 -26.22
CA ARG A 149 1.90 16.47 -25.45
C ARG A 149 1.74 15.55 -24.26
N LEU A 150 2.88 15.05 -23.79
CA LEU A 150 2.98 14.37 -22.49
C LEU A 150 3.98 15.14 -21.61
N ALA A 151 3.64 15.30 -20.35
CA ALA A 151 4.61 15.56 -19.30
C ALA A 151 5.17 14.21 -18.83
N LEU A 152 6.47 14.01 -18.98
CA LEU A 152 7.17 12.79 -18.60
C LEU A 152 8.09 13.08 -17.41
N LEU A 153 8.02 12.25 -16.39
CA LEU A 153 8.96 12.28 -15.26
C LEU A 153 10.08 11.27 -15.53
N ILE A 154 11.30 11.76 -15.78
CA ILE A 154 12.43 10.94 -16.19
C ILE A 154 13.61 11.15 -15.25
N GLY A 155 14.06 10.09 -14.60
CA GLY A 155 15.33 10.06 -13.87
C GLY A 155 16.52 9.85 -14.81
N ASP A 156 17.66 10.44 -14.44
CA ASP A 156 18.90 10.27 -15.19
C ASP A 156 19.25 8.79 -15.35
N PRO A 157 19.86 8.40 -16.50
CA PRO A 157 20.26 7.03 -16.74
C PRO A 157 21.31 6.57 -15.72
N ASP A 158 21.29 5.29 -15.40
CA ASP A 158 22.35 4.67 -14.63
C ASP A 158 23.52 4.28 -15.56
N PRO A 159 24.70 4.91 -15.43
CA PRO A 159 25.86 4.57 -16.25
C PRO A 159 26.31 3.10 -16.13
N GLU A 160 26.00 2.47 -14.99
CA GLU A 160 26.34 1.07 -14.77
C GLU A 160 25.29 0.09 -15.31
N SER A 161 24.08 0.54 -15.57
CA SER A 161 23.04 -0.25 -16.22
C SER A 161 23.16 -0.32 -17.74
N GLU A 162 24.11 0.40 -18.34
CA GLU A 162 24.35 0.27 -19.77
C GLU A 162 24.82 -1.16 -20.10
N PRO A 163 24.20 -1.82 -21.09
CA PRO A 163 24.57 -3.18 -21.46
C PRO A 163 26.03 -3.23 -21.83
N THR A 164 26.77 -4.20 -21.27
CA THR A 164 28.10 -4.54 -21.79
C THR A 164 27.96 -4.81 -23.29
N PRO A 165 28.76 -4.17 -24.17
CA PRO A 165 28.71 -4.45 -25.60
C PRO A 165 28.77 -5.95 -25.84
N THR A 166 27.89 -6.48 -26.69
CA THR A 166 27.93 -7.91 -27.06
C THR A 166 29.30 -8.20 -27.62
N PRO A 167 30.06 -9.18 -27.07
CA PRO A 167 31.37 -9.54 -27.56
C PRO A 167 31.30 -9.88 -29.04
N ALA A 168 32.31 -9.51 -29.81
CA ALA A 168 32.46 -9.93 -31.20
C ALA A 168 32.43 -11.49 -31.26
N PRO A 169 31.88 -12.08 -32.34
CA PRO A 169 31.88 -13.54 -32.48
C PRO A 169 33.28 -14.12 -32.27
N GLY A 170 33.44 -15.06 -31.30
CA GLY A 170 34.69 -15.70 -30.95
C GLY A 170 35.48 -15.07 -29.81
N THR A 171 34.99 -13.99 -29.17
CA THR A 171 35.59 -13.43 -27.96
C THR A 171 34.75 -13.75 -26.74
N THR A 172 35.38 -14.24 -25.66
CA THR A 172 34.72 -14.37 -24.35
C THR A 172 34.60 -13.00 -23.70
N ALA A 173 33.38 -12.62 -23.28
CA ALA A 173 33.18 -11.39 -22.51
C ALA A 173 34.02 -11.46 -21.21
N THR A 174 34.94 -10.54 -21.02
CA THR A 174 35.59 -10.37 -19.72
C THR A 174 34.51 -9.86 -18.74
N PRO A 175 34.25 -10.55 -17.63
CA PRO A 175 33.34 -10.06 -16.63
C PRO A 175 33.71 -8.65 -16.19
N ARG A 176 32.82 -7.69 -16.29
CA ARG A 176 33.04 -6.32 -15.80
C ARG A 176 33.16 -6.39 -14.29
N VAL A 177 34.31 -6.04 -13.74
CA VAL A 177 34.48 -5.91 -12.29
C VAL A 177 33.65 -4.68 -11.85
N PRO A 178 32.68 -4.84 -10.92
CA PRO A 178 31.94 -3.71 -10.39
C PRO A 178 32.86 -2.65 -9.77
N LYS A 179 32.60 -1.39 -10.03
CA LYS A 179 33.35 -0.31 -9.40
C LYS A 179 32.95 -0.16 -7.93
N PRO A 180 33.86 0.34 -7.07
CA PRO A 180 33.49 0.73 -5.71
C PRO A 180 32.35 1.76 -5.72
N ILE A 181 31.39 1.59 -4.82
CA ILE A 181 30.32 2.57 -4.61
C ILE A 181 30.87 3.71 -3.77
N VAL A 182 30.88 4.93 -4.35
CA VAL A 182 31.32 6.13 -3.65
C VAL A 182 30.10 6.90 -3.20
N ILE A 183 30.01 7.18 -1.89
CA ILE A 183 28.86 7.86 -1.25
C ILE A 183 29.37 9.14 -0.60
N ASP A 184 28.78 10.26 -0.97
CA ASP A 184 29.06 11.60 -0.49
C ASP A 184 27.81 12.40 -0.13
N ARG A 185 26.66 11.70 0.04
CA ARG A 185 25.37 12.27 0.39
C ARG A 185 25.01 11.97 1.84
N TYR A 186 24.28 12.88 2.47
CA TYR A 186 23.75 12.68 3.82
C TYR A 186 22.69 11.58 3.86
N ARG A 187 21.66 11.66 3.02
CA ARG A 187 20.70 10.59 2.79
C ARG A 187 21.18 9.73 1.64
N TYR A 188 21.72 8.57 1.92
CA TYR A 188 22.39 7.76 0.92
C TYR A 188 21.77 6.39 0.63
N LYS A 189 20.67 6.07 1.35
CA LYS A 189 19.94 4.80 1.17
C LYS A 189 18.45 5.04 0.99
N GLN A 190 17.82 4.20 0.18
CA GLN A 190 16.37 4.14 0.04
C GLN A 190 15.98 2.71 -0.29
N ASP A 191 15.02 2.15 0.46
CA ASP A 191 14.51 0.80 0.19
C ASP A 191 13.93 0.69 -1.22
N GLY A 192 14.20 -0.42 -1.90
CA GLY A 192 13.82 -0.64 -3.29
C GLY A 192 14.64 0.14 -4.33
N GLN A 193 15.40 1.19 -3.93
CA GLN A 193 16.26 1.95 -4.83
C GLN A 193 17.76 1.66 -4.62
N GLY A 194 18.14 1.16 -3.45
CA GLY A 194 19.52 0.91 -3.09
C GLY A 194 20.23 2.15 -2.58
N TYR A 195 21.50 2.30 -2.96
CA TYR A 195 22.31 3.48 -2.63
C TYR A 195 21.98 4.65 -3.54
N LEU A 196 21.69 5.80 -2.92
CA LEU A 196 21.43 7.06 -3.63
C LEU A 196 22.76 7.74 -3.91
N LEU A 197 23.11 7.89 -5.17
CA LEU A 197 24.38 8.48 -5.61
C LEU A 197 24.18 9.95 -6.01
N SER A 198 25.19 10.78 -5.76
CA SER A 198 25.21 12.18 -6.20
C SER A 198 25.20 12.32 -7.71
N GLY A 199 24.73 13.48 -8.19
CA GLY A 199 24.73 13.83 -9.62
C GLY A 199 23.69 13.12 -10.48
N ARG A 200 22.73 12.41 -9.88
CA ARG A 200 21.58 11.84 -10.58
C ARG A 200 20.30 12.49 -10.08
N HIS A 201 19.53 12.98 -11.02
CA HIS A 201 18.29 13.70 -10.72
C HIS A 201 17.12 13.20 -11.54
N THR A 202 15.94 13.60 -11.15
CA THR A 202 14.69 13.32 -11.85
C THR A 202 14.10 14.65 -12.29
N TYR A 203 13.71 14.75 -13.56
CA TYR A 203 13.20 15.98 -14.15
C TYR A 203 11.92 15.78 -14.93
N VAL A 204 11.14 16.84 -15.07
CA VAL A 204 9.98 16.88 -15.95
C VAL A 204 10.42 17.24 -17.38
N TYR A 205 9.96 16.45 -18.33
CA TYR A 205 10.19 16.63 -19.76
C TYR A 205 8.85 16.84 -20.47
N LEU A 206 8.86 17.63 -21.54
CA LEU A 206 7.78 17.69 -22.51
C LEU A 206 8.09 16.78 -23.69
N PHE A 207 7.12 15.97 -24.05
CA PHE A 207 7.17 15.09 -25.19
C PHE A 207 6.04 15.42 -26.16
N GLU A 208 6.37 15.84 -27.37
CA GLU A 208 5.42 16.09 -28.46
C GLU A 208 5.04 14.78 -29.13
N VAL A 209 3.76 14.44 -29.15
CA VAL A 209 3.28 13.11 -29.62
C VAL A 209 3.51 12.93 -31.13
N GLU A 210 3.26 13.94 -31.93
CA GLU A 210 3.36 13.87 -33.39
C GLU A 210 4.82 13.84 -33.87
N SER A 211 5.62 14.80 -33.42
CA SER A 211 7.03 14.92 -33.81
C SER A 211 7.98 14.00 -33.05
N LYS A 212 7.51 13.38 -31.96
CA LYS A 212 8.28 12.57 -30.99
C LYS A 212 9.48 13.32 -30.37
N LYS A 213 9.40 14.64 -30.35
CA LYS A 213 10.44 15.49 -29.77
C LYS A 213 10.34 15.45 -28.26
N LEU A 214 11.45 15.13 -27.59
CA LEU A 214 11.59 15.12 -26.14
C LEU A 214 12.49 16.29 -25.73
N GLU A 215 12.00 17.17 -24.86
CA GLU A 215 12.78 18.31 -24.36
C GLU A 215 12.55 18.47 -22.86
N ARG A 216 13.62 18.79 -22.13
CA ARG A 216 13.53 19.09 -20.71
C ARG A 216 12.72 20.38 -20.49
N LEU A 217 11.77 20.35 -19.57
CA LEU A 217 10.87 21.49 -19.30
C LEU A 217 11.58 22.61 -18.56
N THR A 218 12.29 22.29 -17.48
CA THR A 218 12.95 23.26 -16.59
C THR A 218 14.46 23.32 -16.82
N LYS A 219 15.12 24.33 -16.23
CA LYS A 219 16.58 24.43 -16.10
C LYS A 219 17.07 24.07 -14.70
N SER A 220 16.19 23.60 -13.86
CA SER A 220 16.45 23.20 -12.48
C SER A 220 17.60 22.19 -12.36
N LYS A 221 18.34 22.23 -11.28
CA LYS A 221 19.37 21.24 -10.91
C LYS A 221 18.92 20.32 -9.79
N TRP A 222 17.66 20.43 -9.33
CA TRP A 222 17.08 19.64 -8.27
C TRP A 222 16.10 18.61 -8.80
N ASP A 223 15.80 17.61 -7.97
CA ASP A 223 14.79 16.61 -8.28
C ASP A 223 13.40 17.25 -8.39
N GLU A 224 12.67 16.86 -9.42
CA GLU A 224 11.28 17.25 -9.68
C GLU A 224 10.38 16.02 -9.55
N SER A 225 9.13 16.23 -9.12
CA SER A 225 8.16 15.15 -8.94
C SER A 225 6.73 15.62 -9.15
N SER A 226 5.81 14.67 -9.34
CA SER A 226 4.36 14.90 -9.35
C SER A 226 3.88 16.01 -10.29
N PRO A 227 4.28 16.05 -11.59
CA PRO A 227 3.82 17.07 -12.51
C PRO A 227 2.30 17.03 -12.68
N SER A 228 1.68 18.21 -12.89
CA SER A 228 0.24 18.36 -13.11
C SER A 228 -0.04 19.52 -14.06
N TRP A 229 -0.79 19.26 -15.13
CA TRP A 229 -1.17 20.26 -16.12
C TRP A 229 -2.27 21.21 -15.61
N SER A 230 -2.15 22.50 -15.93
CA SER A 230 -3.29 23.44 -15.85
C SER A 230 -4.38 23.04 -16.85
N ALA A 231 -5.64 23.38 -16.55
CA ALA A 231 -6.78 23.01 -17.41
C ALA A 231 -6.67 23.52 -18.85
N ASP A 232 -6.02 24.68 -19.07
CA ASP A 232 -5.77 25.27 -20.38
C ASP A 232 -4.52 24.73 -21.09
N GLY A 233 -3.74 23.85 -20.42
CA GLY A 233 -2.51 23.27 -20.96
C GLY A 233 -1.35 24.24 -21.12
N SER A 234 -1.45 25.45 -20.57
CA SER A 234 -0.40 26.49 -20.70
C SER A 234 0.70 26.35 -19.64
N ARG A 235 0.42 25.72 -18.50
CA ARG A 235 1.34 25.62 -17.36
C ARG A 235 1.37 24.19 -16.77
N ILE A 236 2.47 23.89 -16.06
CA ILE A 236 2.64 22.66 -15.29
C ILE A 236 3.03 23.05 -13.88
N ALA A 237 2.32 22.49 -12.89
CA ALA A 237 2.70 22.50 -11.49
C ALA A 237 3.50 21.23 -11.16
N PHE A 238 4.48 21.33 -10.27
CA PHE A 238 5.27 20.19 -9.83
C PHE A 238 5.86 20.45 -8.43
N MET A 239 6.32 19.39 -7.77
CA MET A 239 6.99 19.47 -6.49
C MET A 239 8.50 19.38 -6.69
N SER A 240 9.26 20.23 -6.00
CA SER A 240 10.73 20.20 -5.98
C SER A 240 11.26 20.76 -4.65
N ASN A 241 12.50 20.45 -4.33
CA ASN A 241 13.18 21.00 -3.17
C ASN A 241 14.43 21.75 -3.63
N HIS A 242 14.39 23.08 -3.57
CA HIS A 242 15.47 23.97 -3.93
C HIS A 242 16.29 24.46 -2.71
N GLY A 243 16.18 23.76 -1.57
CA GLY A 243 16.98 24.06 -0.38
C GLY A 243 18.50 23.86 -0.60
N ASP A 244 19.30 24.40 0.31
CA ASP A 244 20.76 24.29 0.28
C ASP A 244 21.22 22.84 0.47
N ASP A 245 20.52 22.07 1.32
CA ASP A 245 20.78 20.66 1.57
C ASP A 245 19.45 19.85 1.54
N PRO A 246 18.97 19.43 0.34
CA PRO A 246 17.73 18.68 0.20
C PRO A 246 17.77 17.29 0.86
N ASP A 247 18.95 16.80 1.19
CA ASP A 247 19.10 15.52 1.89
C ASP A 247 18.85 15.65 3.40
N ARG A 248 19.14 16.82 3.99
CA ARG A 248 18.88 17.11 5.41
C ARG A 248 17.49 17.65 5.66
N ASP A 249 17.00 18.47 4.75
CA ASP A 249 15.61 18.95 4.77
C ASP A 249 14.89 18.48 3.48
N PRO A 250 14.20 17.36 3.51
CA PRO A 250 13.51 16.81 2.33
C PRO A 250 12.19 17.52 1.98
N ALA A 251 11.85 18.60 2.70
CA ALA A 251 10.62 19.34 2.46
C ALA A 251 10.56 19.84 1.01
N ALA A 252 9.53 19.44 0.28
CA ALA A 252 9.30 19.95 -1.06
C ALA A 252 8.49 21.25 -1.01
N GLN A 253 8.62 22.06 -2.06
CA GLN A 253 7.82 23.23 -2.35
C GLN A 253 7.09 23.04 -3.66
N LEU A 254 6.01 23.77 -3.82
CA LEU A 254 5.22 23.78 -5.05
C LEU A 254 5.75 24.83 -6.02
N PHE A 255 6.01 24.40 -7.24
CA PHE A 255 6.45 25.23 -8.36
C PHE A 255 5.44 25.20 -9.50
N VAL A 256 5.42 26.27 -10.27
CA VAL A 256 4.69 26.37 -11.54
C VAL A 256 5.63 26.87 -12.62
N VAL A 257 5.49 26.31 -13.81
CA VAL A 257 6.27 26.68 -14.99
C VAL A 257 5.39 26.75 -16.23
N ASP A 258 5.68 27.64 -17.18
CA ASP A 258 5.04 27.61 -18.48
C ASP A 258 5.38 26.31 -19.21
N ALA A 259 4.41 25.71 -19.88
CA ALA A 259 4.56 24.45 -20.60
C ALA A 259 5.36 24.66 -21.94
N LYS A 260 6.55 25.22 -21.83
CA LYS A 260 7.51 25.45 -22.91
C LYS A 260 8.90 25.02 -22.46
N PRO A 261 9.66 24.29 -23.29
CA PRO A 261 11.00 23.86 -22.93
C PRO A 261 11.90 25.01 -22.50
N GLY A 262 12.65 24.80 -21.42
CA GLY A 262 13.60 25.78 -20.88
C GLY A 262 12.98 27.01 -20.23
N SER A 263 11.69 26.97 -19.87
CA SER A 263 11.04 28.02 -19.10
C SER A 263 11.58 28.11 -17.68
N THR A 264 11.44 29.28 -17.07
CA THR A 264 11.86 29.52 -15.68
C THR A 264 10.69 29.17 -14.76
N GLU A 265 10.97 28.32 -13.80
CA GLU A 265 10.02 27.92 -12.76
C GLU A 265 9.78 29.06 -11.75
N LYS A 266 8.54 29.18 -11.30
CA LYS A 266 8.10 30.09 -10.24
C LYS A 266 7.72 29.26 -9.01
N GLN A 267 8.39 29.50 -7.89
CA GLN A 267 8.01 28.92 -6.60
C GLN A 267 6.75 29.61 -6.08
N LEU A 268 5.72 28.83 -5.74
CA LEU A 268 4.46 29.35 -5.21
C LEU A 268 4.37 29.26 -3.69
N THR A 269 5.05 28.30 -3.07
CA THR A 269 5.04 28.14 -1.61
C THR A 269 6.37 28.57 -1.01
N PRO A 270 6.39 29.20 0.17
CA PRO A 270 7.63 29.55 0.86
C PRO A 270 8.52 28.33 1.14
N ALA A 271 9.81 28.56 1.33
CA ALA A 271 10.76 27.50 1.72
C ALA A 271 10.40 26.81 3.05
N THR A 272 9.62 27.48 3.90
CA THR A 272 9.11 26.91 5.16
C THR A 272 7.92 25.97 4.99
N THR A 273 7.28 25.95 3.80
CA THR A 273 6.20 25.00 3.49
C THR A 273 6.78 23.61 3.30
N ARG A 274 6.12 22.63 3.85
CA ARG A 274 6.46 21.23 3.74
C ARG A 274 5.44 20.52 2.85
N ALA A 275 5.47 20.80 1.55
CA ALA A 275 4.54 20.15 0.63
C ALA A 275 4.86 18.65 0.53
N ALA A 276 3.85 17.82 0.75
CA ALA A 276 3.93 16.39 0.47
C ALA A 276 4.19 16.17 -1.02
N ARG A 277 4.99 15.16 -1.35
CA ARG A 277 5.31 14.83 -2.76
C ARG A 277 4.15 14.15 -3.49
N SER A 278 2.93 14.63 -3.24
CA SER A 278 1.70 14.22 -3.91
C SER A 278 1.41 15.11 -5.14
N ARG A 279 0.54 14.64 -6.02
CA ARG A 279 0.17 15.40 -7.22
C ARG A 279 -0.64 16.64 -6.84
N PRO A 280 -0.19 17.86 -7.21
CA PRO A 280 -0.98 19.08 -7.02
C PRO A 280 -2.19 19.09 -7.96
N GLU A 281 -3.30 19.68 -7.51
CA GLU A 281 -4.54 19.72 -8.25
C GLU A 281 -4.94 21.15 -8.59
N TRP A 282 -5.04 21.47 -9.87
CA TRP A 282 -5.48 22.77 -10.35
C TRP A 282 -6.99 22.94 -10.20
N SER A 283 -7.43 24.12 -9.81
CA SER A 283 -8.83 24.51 -9.95
C SER A 283 -9.21 24.63 -11.44
N PRO A 284 -10.48 24.38 -11.82
CA PRO A 284 -10.92 24.45 -13.21
C PRO A 284 -10.68 25.82 -13.88
N ASP A 285 -10.70 26.89 -13.11
CA ASP A 285 -10.43 28.26 -13.57
C ASP A 285 -8.93 28.62 -13.63
N GLY A 286 -8.07 27.71 -13.17
CA GLY A 286 -6.62 27.87 -13.13
C GLY A 286 -6.09 28.89 -12.11
N ASN A 287 -6.94 29.39 -11.20
CA ASN A 287 -6.56 30.41 -10.23
C ASN A 287 -5.98 29.85 -8.92
N TRP A 288 -6.29 28.59 -8.61
CA TRP A 288 -5.86 27.93 -7.38
C TRP A 288 -5.21 26.58 -7.65
N ILE A 289 -4.33 26.17 -6.75
CA ILE A 289 -3.82 24.82 -6.66
C ILE A 289 -4.09 24.30 -5.25
N ALA A 290 -4.73 23.12 -5.17
CA ALA A 290 -4.84 22.33 -3.97
C ALA A 290 -3.66 21.36 -3.88
N PHE A 291 -3.05 21.25 -2.72
CA PHE A 291 -1.93 20.34 -2.46
C PHE A 291 -1.99 19.81 -1.03
N LEU A 292 -1.23 18.76 -0.77
CA LEU A 292 -1.07 18.26 0.59
C LEU A 292 0.21 18.85 1.21
N GLU A 293 0.13 19.19 2.48
CA GLU A 293 1.22 19.69 3.30
C GLU A 293 1.49 18.73 4.44
N ASP A 294 2.75 18.33 4.63
CA ASP A 294 3.18 17.47 5.72
C ASP A 294 3.18 18.24 7.05
N ASP A 295 3.16 17.50 8.15
CA ASP A 295 3.43 18.00 9.48
C ASP A 295 4.89 18.49 9.67
N GLU A 296 5.21 19.01 10.85
CA GLU A 296 6.59 19.33 11.23
C GLU A 296 7.52 18.11 11.07
N MET A 297 8.77 18.34 10.64
CA MET A 297 9.74 17.28 10.33
C MET A 297 9.93 16.27 11.47
N LYS A 298 9.94 16.74 12.71
CA LYS A 298 10.06 15.85 13.88
C LYS A 298 8.93 14.82 13.99
N TYR A 299 7.76 15.08 13.37
CA TYR A 299 6.62 14.18 13.35
C TYR A 299 6.48 13.40 12.04
N GLY A 300 7.51 13.37 11.18
CA GLY A 300 7.42 12.77 9.85
C GLY A 300 6.90 11.31 9.82
N ALA A 301 7.15 10.53 10.89
CA ALA A 301 6.63 9.17 11.01
C ALA A 301 5.22 9.09 11.63
N TYR A 302 4.69 10.18 12.17
CA TYR A 302 3.43 10.24 12.94
C TYR A 302 2.47 11.29 12.44
N GLY A 303 2.92 12.16 11.53
CA GLY A 303 2.17 13.28 11.01
C GLY A 303 1.01 12.85 10.12
N MET A 304 0.13 13.80 9.88
CA MET A 304 -0.97 13.67 8.93
C MET A 304 -0.79 14.67 7.79
N ASP A 305 -1.22 14.29 6.60
CA ASP A 305 -1.29 15.21 5.48
C ASP A 305 -2.45 16.20 5.67
N HIS A 306 -2.15 17.49 5.49
CA HIS A 306 -3.08 18.59 5.59
C HIS A 306 -3.42 19.14 4.20
N LEU A 307 -4.67 19.36 3.90
CA LEU A 307 -5.06 19.99 2.63
C LEU A 307 -4.80 21.49 2.68
N ALA A 308 -4.06 21.99 1.71
CA ALA A 308 -3.74 23.42 1.56
C ALA A 308 -4.11 23.94 0.17
N LEU A 309 -4.36 25.25 0.08
CA LEU A 309 -4.64 25.97 -1.13
C LEU A 309 -3.63 27.11 -1.33
N VAL A 310 -3.21 27.35 -2.56
CA VAL A 310 -2.37 28.49 -2.94
C VAL A 310 -2.86 29.14 -4.22
N ALA A 311 -2.78 30.47 -4.30
CA ALA A 311 -3.10 31.21 -5.53
C ALA A 311 -1.99 31.04 -6.56
N THR A 312 -2.33 30.76 -7.82
CA THR A 312 -1.36 30.47 -8.88
C THR A 312 -0.57 31.69 -9.35
N ASP A 313 -1.11 32.90 -9.12
CA ASP A 313 -0.42 34.17 -9.38
C ASP A 313 0.56 34.57 -8.26
N GLY A 314 0.53 33.84 -7.13
CA GLY A 314 1.33 34.14 -5.93
C GLY A 314 0.83 35.34 -5.15
N SER A 315 -0.38 35.82 -5.40
CA SER A 315 -0.98 36.98 -4.69
C SER A 315 -1.34 36.67 -3.24
N LYS A 316 -1.51 35.37 -2.91
CA LYS A 316 -1.86 34.90 -1.56
C LYS A 316 -0.92 33.77 -1.17
N PRO A 317 -0.44 33.76 0.09
CA PRO A 317 0.37 32.68 0.59
C PRO A 317 -0.46 31.38 0.67
N PRO A 318 0.18 30.21 0.73
CA PRO A 318 -0.50 28.96 0.95
C PRO A 318 -1.24 29.00 2.31
N THR A 319 -2.42 28.43 2.32
CA THR A 319 -3.27 28.41 3.52
C THR A 319 -3.85 27.00 3.68
N ARG A 320 -3.68 26.41 4.86
CA ARG A 320 -4.33 25.16 5.23
C ARG A 320 -5.85 25.33 5.17
N PHE A 321 -6.52 24.32 4.68
CA PHE A 321 -7.95 24.35 4.48
C PHE A 321 -8.69 24.04 5.78
N GLN A 322 -9.21 25.08 6.45
CA GLN A 322 -9.73 25.02 7.80
C GLN A 322 -10.74 23.90 8.04
N ALA A 323 -11.59 23.60 7.07
CA ALA A 323 -12.56 22.53 7.20
C ALA A 323 -11.92 21.15 7.46
N THR A 324 -10.73 20.89 6.89
CA THR A 324 -9.99 19.65 7.12
C THR A 324 -9.16 19.68 8.39
N GLU A 325 -8.68 20.85 8.81
CA GLU A 325 -8.00 21.02 10.11
C GLU A 325 -8.99 20.71 11.26
N ASP A 326 -10.21 21.24 11.18
CA ASP A 326 -11.25 21.00 12.19
C ASP A 326 -11.68 19.53 12.26
N LEU A 327 -11.47 18.77 11.20
CA LEU A 327 -11.75 17.33 11.17
C LEU A 327 -10.69 16.51 11.92
N ASP A 328 -9.46 16.97 11.97
CA ASP A 328 -8.30 16.27 12.59
C ASP A 328 -8.14 14.83 12.08
N ARG A 329 -8.12 14.66 10.75
CA ARG A 329 -7.95 13.36 10.08
C ARG A 329 -7.04 13.48 8.88
N GLY A 330 -6.31 12.41 8.56
CA GLY A 330 -5.49 12.31 7.36
C GLY A 330 -6.34 12.41 6.09
N ILE A 331 -5.91 13.27 5.17
CA ILE A 331 -6.58 13.57 3.89
C ILE A 331 -5.73 13.01 2.74
N SER A 332 -6.36 12.47 1.70
CA SER A 332 -5.66 12.03 0.50
C SER A 332 -6.48 12.27 -0.76
N GLY A 333 -5.76 12.38 -1.90
CA GLY A 333 -6.35 12.47 -3.23
C GLY A 333 -7.30 13.65 -3.46
N PRO A 334 -6.95 14.90 -3.08
CA PRO A 334 -7.83 16.05 -3.30
C PRO A 334 -8.11 16.26 -4.79
N ARG A 335 -9.37 16.60 -5.13
CA ARG A 335 -9.84 16.90 -6.48
C ARG A 335 -10.87 18.00 -6.45
N PHE A 336 -10.74 18.99 -7.32
CA PHE A 336 -11.81 19.97 -7.51
C PHE A 336 -13.01 19.35 -8.22
N SER A 337 -14.21 19.81 -7.88
CA SER A 337 -15.39 19.58 -8.71
C SER A 337 -15.29 20.36 -10.02
N PRO A 338 -15.97 19.92 -11.12
CA PRO A 338 -15.90 20.60 -12.41
C PRO A 338 -16.32 22.08 -12.38
N ASP A 339 -17.18 22.47 -11.44
CA ASP A 339 -17.61 23.85 -11.22
C ASP A 339 -16.71 24.65 -10.28
N GLY A 340 -15.61 24.03 -9.78
CA GLY A 340 -14.64 24.65 -8.88
C GLY A 340 -15.16 24.96 -7.47
N LYS A 341 -16.41 24.61 -7.14
CA LYS A 341 -17.03 24.99 -5.85
C LYS A 341 -16.71 24.05 -4.70
N TRP A 342 -16.31 22.82 -5.00
CA TRP A 342 -16.07 21.78 -4.01
C TRP A 342 -14.68 21.16 -4.19
N LEU A 343 -14.06 20.81 -3.09
CA LEU A 343 -12.94 19.88 -3.04
C LEU A 343 -13.47 18.54 -2.54
N ARG A 344 -13.18 17.46 -3.28
CA ARG A 344 -13.46 16.07 -2.91
C ARG A 344 -12.13 15.41 -2.53
N PHE A 345 -12.17 14.55 -1.52
CA PHE A 345 -10.98 13.85 -1.00
C PHE A 345 -11.40 12.58 -0.26
N LEU A 346 -10.42 11.75 0.08
CA LEU A 346 -10.58 10.62 0.96
C LEU A 346 -10.14 11.00 2.37
N VAL A 347 -10.85 10.49 3.37
CA VAL A 347 -10.59 10.69 4.80
C VAL A 347 -10.30 9.36 5.45
N ALA A 348 -9.11 9.21 6.05
CA ALA A 348 -8.78 8.08 6.91
C ALA A 348 -9.37 8.30 8.30
N ASP A 349 -10.28 7.43 8.72
CA ASP A 349 -11.02 7.57 9.98
C ASP A 349 -11.34 6.21 10.59
N ASP A 350 -10.64 5.88 11.64
CA ASP A 350 -10.82 4.70 12.50
C ASP A 350 -11.32 3.44 11.80
N ARG A 351 -10.42 2.69 11.18
CA ARG A 351 -10.68 1.44 10.43
C ARG A 351 -11.44 1.63 9.10
N SER A 352 -11.71 2.86 8.71
CA SER A 352 -12.41 3.21 7.46
C SER A 352 -11.61 4.22 6.65
N VAL A 353 -11.88 4.28 5.34
CA VAL A 353 -11.46 5.36 4.45
C VAL A 353 -12.67 5.70 3.59
N TYR A 354 -13.23 6.90 3.80
CA TYR A 354 -14.46 7.30 3.13
C TYR A 354 -14.27 8.54 2.26
N PRO A 355 -15.07 8.69 1.19
CA PRO A 355 -15.09 9.90 0.38
C PRO A 355 -15.82 11.03 1.11
N ALA A 356 -15.24 12.21 1.03
CA ALA A 356 -15.81 13.42 1.59
C ALA A 356 -15.65 14.60 0.62
N ARG A 357 -16.31 15.69 0.90
CA ARG A 357 -16.15 16.97 0.24
C ARG A 357 -16.24 18.14 1.20
N ALA A 358 -15.67 19.25 0.81
CA ALA A 358 -15.90 20.52 1.49
C ALA A 358 -16.00 21.65 0.46
N SER A 359 -16.79 22.69 0.76
CA SER A 359 -16.92 23.85 -0.12
C SER A 359 -15.61 24.66 -0.11
N VAL A 360 -15.14 25.06 -1.29
CA VAL A 360 -13.93 25.92 -1.42
C VAL A 360 -14.12 27.25 -0.69
N ALA A 361 -15.36 27.71 -0.55
CA ALA A 361 -15.69 28.93 0.21
C ALA A 361 -15.61 28.74 1.75
N GLY A 362 -15.30 27.52 2.23
CA GLY A 362 -15.28 27.18 3.65
C GLY A 362 -16.52 26.42 4.09
N GLY A 363 -16.59 26.09 5.39
CA GLY A 363 -17.67 25.32 5.99
C GLY A 363 -17.19 24.00 6.58
N LYS A 364 -18.09 23.03 6.76
CA LYS A 364 -17.77 21.71 7.33
C LYS A 364 -17.48 20.69 6.23
N VAL A 365 -16.69 19.68 6.59
CA VAL A 365 -16.53 18.48 5.75
C VAL A 365 -17.83 17.69 5.74
N GLU A 366 -18.31 17.37 4.53
CA GLU A 366 -19.46 16.50 4.30
C GLU A 366 -18.99 15.10 3.90
N ARG A 367 -19.36 14.10 4.69
CA ARG A 367 -19.16 12.69 4.35
C ARG A 367 -20.12 12.30 3.23
N LEU A 368 -19.61 11.61 2.19
CA LEU A 368 -20.43 11.23 1.03
C LEU A 368 -20.97 9.80 1.09
N MET A 369 -20.37 8.94 1.93
CA MET A 369 -20.81 7.54 2.09
C MET A 369 -20.76 7.11 3.55
N PRO A 370 -21.69 6.24 4.01
CA PRO A 370 -21.70 5.72 5.39
C PRO A 370 -20.51 4.80 5.67
N SER A 371 -20.14 4.65 6.94
CA SER A 371 -19.19 3.63 7.41
C SER A 371 -19.94 2.34 7.81
N PRO A 372 -19.26 1.17 7.85
CA PRO A 372 -17.84 1.01 7.50
C PRO A 372 -17.61 0.92 5.99
N ILE A 373 -16.60 1.62 5.50
CA ILE A 373 -16.19 1.57 4.09
C ILE A 373 -14.69 1.86 3.97
N VAL A 374 -14.02 1.21 3.02
CA VAL A 374 -12.64 1.50 2.66
C VAL A 374 -12.54 1.71 1.16
N ILE A 375 -12.40 2.97 0.75
CA ILE A 375 -12.13 3.33 -0.64
C ILE A 375 -10.64 3.69 -0.73
N SER A 376 -9.89 2.94 -1.52
CA SER A 376 -8.45 3.18 -1.71
C SER A 376 -8.17 4.20 -2.82
N THR A 377 -9.08 4.32 -3.79
CA THR A 377 -8.91 5.22 -4.95
C THR A 377 -10.26 5.69 -5.46
N LEU A 378 -10.35 6.98 -5.81
CA LEU A 378 -11.42 7.55 -6.62
C LEU A 378 -10.83 8.05 -7.94
N ASN A 379 -11.51 7.78 -9.04
CA ASN A 379 -11.16 8.35 -10.36
C ASN A 379 -12.42 8.84 -11.06
N SER A 380 -12.31 9.97 -11.76
CA SER A 380 -13.45 10.60 -12.43
C SER A 380 -13.10 10.99 -13.86
N GLY A 381 -14.04 10.83 -14.77
CA GLY A 381 -13.97 11.22 -16.18
C GLY A 381 -15.37 11.25 -16.80
N GLY A 382 -15.62 12.11 -17.78
CA GLY A 382 -16.90 12.20 -18.47
C GLY A 382 -18.12 12.38 -17.57
N GLY A 383 -17.97 13.08 -16.42
CA GLY A 383 -19.01 13.26 -15.43
C GLY A 383 -19.35 12.02 -14.59
N ARG A 384 -18.58 10.94 -14.70
CA ARG A 384 -18.74 9.69 -13.94
C ARG A 384 -17.59 9.53 -12.95
N THR A 385 -17.84 8.81 -11.87
CA THR A 385 -16.82 8.49 -10.85
C THR A 385 -16.84 7.00 -10.57
N VAL A 386 -15.65 6.43 -10.38
CA VAL A 386 -15.47 5.05 -9.91
C VAL A 386 -14.66 5.03 -8.62
N ALA A 387 -14.91 4.03 -7.81
CA ALA A 387 -14.20 3.73 -6.57
C ALA A 387 -13.54 2.36 -6.65
N LEU A 388 -12.33 2.26 -6.11
CA LEU A 388 -11.65 0.99 -5.86
C LEU A 388 -11.89 0.63 -4.40
N THR A 389 -12.66 -0.42 -4.14
CA THR A 389 -13.10 -0.80 -2.79
C THR A 389 -13.40 -2.29 -2.67
N GLY A 390 -13.46 -2.78 -1.45
CA GLY A 390 -13.79 -4.15 -1.08
C GLY A 390 -14.37 -4.19 0.33
N GLY A 391 -14.15 -5.28 1.04
CA GLY A 391 -14.60 -5.47 2.43
C GLY A 391 -13.89 -6.62 3.10
N ASN A 392 -14.20 -6.92 4.37
CA ASN A 392 -13.51 -7.96 5.14
C ASN A 392 -13.54 -9.36 4.49
N THR A 393 -14.59 -9.66 3.72
CA THR A 393 -14.80 -10.95 3.07
C THR A 393 -14.92 -10.85 1.55
N LYS A 394 -14.46 -9.73 0.97
CA LYS A 394 -14.47 -9.48 -0.46
C LYS A 394 -13.23 -8.69 -0.83
N SER A 395 -12.46 -9.18 -1.80
CA SER A 395 -11.31 -8.44 -2.31
C SER A 395 -11.74 -7.16 -3.01
N THR A 396 -10.76 -6.31 -3.27
CA THR A 396 -10.97 -5.05 -3.97
C THR A 396 -11.44 -5.28 -5.40
N GLU A 397 -12.52 -4.57 -5.79
CA GLU A 397 -13.09 -4.50 -7.14
C GLU A 397 -13.37 -3.05 -7.48
N ILE A 398 -13.70 -2.76 -8.75
CA ILE A 398 -14.09 -1.42 -9.20
C ILE A 398 -15.61 -1.28 -9.13
N TYR A 399 -16.06 -0.17 -8.58
CA TYR A 399 -17.47 0.20 -8.45
C TYR A 399 -17.74 1.55 -9.08
N ALA A 400 -18.84 1.70 -9.79
CA ALA A 400 -19.38 3.00 -10.13
C ALA A 400 -19.97 3.66 -8.86
N VAL A 401 -19.77 4.97 -8.75
CA VAL A 401 -20.32 5.79 -7.66
C VAL A 401 -21.58 6.46 -8.18
N ASP A 402 -22.75 5.94 -7.79
CA ASP A 402 -24.07 6.42 -8.19
C ASP A 402 -24.71 7.14 -6.97
N GLY A 403 -24.30 8.38 -6.71
CA GLY A 403 -24.67 9.15 -5.50
C GLY A 403 -23.95 8.60 -4.26
N ASP A 404 -24.70 8.08 -3.30
CA ASP A 404 -24.22 7.42 -2.07
C ASP A 404 -24.13 5.89 -2.21
N LYS A 405 -24.39 5.35 -3.40
CA LYS A 405 -24.42 3.91 -3.68
C LYS A 405 -23.22 3.49 -4.55
N LEU A 406 -22.80 2.26 -4.32
CA LEU A 406 -21.74 1.61 -5.10
C LEU A 406 -22.35 0.49 -5.95
N ARG A 407 -22.13 0.54 -7.26
CA ARG A 407 -22.53 -0.48 -8.21
C ARG A 407 -21.29 -1.17 -8.78
N GLN A 408 -21.12 -2.46 -8.51
CA GLN A 408 -19.96 -3.23 -8.93
C GLN A 408 -19.84 -3.27 -10.46
N LEU A 409 -18.62 -3.01 -10.97
CA LEU A 409 -18.28 -3.06 -12.40
C LEU A 409 -17.43 -4.28 -12.74
N THR A 410 -16.55 -4.70 -11.84
CA THR A 410 -15.63 -5.82 -12.08
C THR A 410 -15.87 -6.96 -11.11
N THR A 411 -15.57 -8.19 -11.55
CA THR A 411 -15.83 -9.45 -10.83
C THR A 411 -14.62 -10.38 -10.93
N GLN A 412 -13.42 -9.79 -10.88
CA GLN A 412 -12.18 -10.53 -11.16
C GLN A 412 -11.93 -11.68 -10.18
N ASN A 413 -12.38 -11.53 -8.94
CA ASN A 413 -12.21 -12.53 -7.89
C ASN A 413 -13.52 -13.22 -7.46
N ASP A 414 -14.68 -12.83 -7.97
CA ASP A 414 -15.98 -13.33 -7.47
C ASP A 414 -16.08 -14.86 -7.55
N ALA A 415 -15.56 -15.48 -8.63
CA ALA A 415 -15.56 -16.93 -8.79
C ALA A 415 -14.74 -17.64 -7.68
N LEU A 416 -13.58 -17.11 -7.34
CA LEU A 416 -12.77 -17.62 -6.22
C LEU A 416 -13.50 -17.46 -4.89
N PHE A 417 -14.04 -16.27 -4.61
CA PHE A 417 -14.74 -16.00 -3.36
C PHE A 417 -16.02 -16.83 -3.19
N ALA A 418 -16.67 -17.23 -4.26
CA ALA A 418 -17.83 -18.13 -4.22
C ALA A 418 -17.48 -19.52 -3.68
N GLU A 419 -16.23 -19.98 -3.85
CA GLU A 419 -15.74 -21.27 -3.35
C GLU A 419 -15.30 -21.21 -1.88
N LEU A 420 -15.06 -19.98 -1.33
CA LEU A 420 -14.40 -19.83 -0.06
C LEU A 420 -15.38 -19.60 1.09
N ASP A 421 -15.11 -20.30 2.19
CA ASP A 421 -15.65 -20.00 3.51
C ASP A 421 -14.59 -19.20 4.29
N LEU A 422 -14.96 -17.98 4.68
CA LEU A 422 -14.05 -17.01 5.27
C LEU A 422 -14.44 -16.72 6.72
N GLY A 423 -13.43 -16.40 7.53
CA GLY A 423 -13.64 -15.93 8.89
C GLY A 423 -14.39 -14.61 8.93
N THR A 424 -15.41 -14.51 9.76
CA THR A 424 -16.15 -13.25 10.01
C THR A 424 -15.29 -12.29 10.81
N THR A 425 -15.41 -11.00 10.53
CA THR A 425 -14.65 -9.96 11.23
C THR A 425 -15.61 -9.02 11.97
N GLU A 426 -15.35 -8.81 13.26
CA GLU A 426 -16.09 -7.89 14.12
C GLU A 426 -15.19 -6.73 14.56
N GLU A 427 -15.80 -5.59 14.84
CA GLU A 427 -15.15 -4.47 15.51
C GLU A 427 -15.02 -4.76 17.00
N VAL A 428 -13.84 -4.47 17.55
CA VAL A 428 -13.61 -4.49 19.00
C VAL A 428 -13.20 -3.10 19.48
N SER A 429 -13.69 -2.74 20.65
CA SER A 429 -13.42 -1.46 21.29
C SER A 429 -13.23 -1.68 22.79
N PHE A 430 -12.15 -1.18 23.34
CA PHE A 430 -11.80 -1.35 24.75
C PHE A 430 -11.05 -0.14 25.28
N LYS A 431 -10.99 -0.04 26.60
CA LYS A 431 -10.20 1.00 27.28
C LYS A 431 -8.94 0.42 27.88
N THR A 432 -7.86 1.15 27.74
CA THR A 432 -6.59 0.88 28.42
C THR A 432 -6.66 1.33 29.88
N LYS A 433 -5.62 1.02 30.65
CA LYS A 433 -5.55 1.38 32.08
C LYS A 433 -5.65 2.88 32.35
N ASP A 434 -5.14 3.70 31.43
CA ASP A 434 -5.21 5.17 31.51
C ASP A 434 -6.54 5.74 31.00
N GLY A 435 -7.50 4.88 30.61
CA GLY A 435 -8.82 5.25 30.11
C GLY A 435 -8.88 5.58 28.62
N THR A 436 -7.77 5.49 27.89
CA THR A 436 -7.74 5.73 26.44
C THR A 436 -8.57 4.67 25.72
N GLN A 437 -9.49 5.12 24.86
CA GLN A 437 -10.26 4.22 23.99
C GLN A 437 -9.36 3.75 22.86
N VAL A 438 -9.26 2.43 22.66
CA VAL A 438 -8.53 1.77 21.58
C VAL A 438 -9.49 0.88 20.80
N ASN A 439 -9.32 0.82 19.48
CA ASN A 439 -10.19 0.08 18.60
C ASN A 439 -9.39 -0.93 17.78
N GLY A 440 -10.05 -1.98 17.32
CA GLY A 440 -9.43 -3.02 16.50
C GLY A 440 -10.46 -3.84 15.74
N LEU A 441 -9.97 -4.86 15.09
CA LEU A 441 -10.75 -5.86 14.36
C LEU A 441 -10.42 -7.26 14.87
N LEU A 442 -11.44 -8.06 15.14
CA LEU A 442 -11.31 -9.47 15.52
C LEU A 442 -11.89 -10.33 14.40
N THR A 443 -11.02 -11.11 13.74
CA THR A 443 -11.43 -12.09 12.74
C THR A 443 -11.53 -13.46 13.41
N TYR A 444 -12.71 -14.06 13.38
CA TYR A 444 -12.95 -15.39 13.94
C TYR A 444 -12.44 -16.50 13.03
N PRO A 445 -12.05 -17.66 13.55
CA PRO A 445 -11.73 -18.82 12.72
C PRO A 445 -12.95 -19.26 11.91
N VAL A 446 -12.69 -19.84 10.76
CA VAL A 446 -13.76 -20.42 9.91
C VAL A 446 -14.50 -21.51 10.71
N GLY A 447 -15.83 -21.43 10.71
CA GLY A 447 -16.68 -22.36 11.46
C GLY A 447 -16.70 -22.10 12.98
N TYR A 448 -16.30 -20.92 13.45
CA TYR A 448 -16.32 -20.58 14.88
C TYR A 448 -17.70 -20.77 15.51
N VAL A 449 -17.74 -21.49 16.62
CA VAL A 449 -18.94 -21.66 17.43
C VAL A 449 -18.87 -20.70 18.63
N LYS A 450 -19.84 -19.81 18.72
CA LYS A 450 -19.91 -18.83 19.81
C LYS A 450 -19.87 -19.52 21.19
N GLY A 451 -19.03 -19.01 22.06
CA GLY A 451 -18.82 -19.56 23.41
C GLY A 451 -17.70 -20.61 23.52
N THR A 452 -17.06 -20.97 22.37
CA THR A 452 -15.85 -21.80 22.42
C THR A 452 -14.61 -20.93 22.50
N LYS A 453 -13.62 -21.34 23.31
CA LYS A 453 -12.33 -20.70 23.40
C LYS A 453 -11.40 -21.26 22.31
N VAL A 454 -10.80 -20.37 21.53
CA VAL A 454 -9.91 -20.71 20.41
C VAL A 454 -8.53 -20.08 20.60
N PRO A 455 -7.48 -20.60 19.94
CA PRO A 455 -6.17 -19.93 19.91
C PRO A 455 -6.30 -18.53 19.35
N LEU A 456 -5.61 -17.55 19.93
CA LEU A 456 -5.58 -16.16 19.49
C LEU A 456 -4.21 -15.79 18.95
N LEU A 457 -4.18 -15.16 17.78
CA LEU A 457 -3.01 -14.48 17.24
C LEU A 457 -3.23 -12.97 17.28
N LEU A 458 -2.39 -12.26 18.01
CA LEU A 458 -2.29 -10.81 17.89
C LEU A 458 -1.41 -10.50 16.69
N ARG A 459 -2.00 -9.88 15.63
CA ARG A 459 -1.28 -9.46 14.43
C ARG A 459 -1.17 -7.95 14.39
N ILE A 460 0.06 -7.44 14.38
CA ILE A 460 0.37 -6.03 14.60
C ILE A 460 0.79 -5.41 13.27
N HIS A 461 0.08 -4.36 12.84
CA HIS A 461 0.42 -3.63 11.62
C HIS A 461 1.72 -2.83 11.76
N GLY A 462 2.37 -2.57 10.65
CA GLY A 462 3.53 -1.67 10.52
C GLY A 462 3.12 -0.20 10.42
N GLY A 463 4.07 0.64 10.19
CA GLY A 463 3.88 2.09 10.08
C GLY A 463 4.90 2.83 10.97
N PRO A 464 4.55 3.40 12.14
CA PRO A 464 3.32 3.20 12.96
C PRO A 464 2.06 3.88 12.45
N ASN A 465 2.17 5.02 11.72
CA ASN A 465 1.05 5.79 11.22
C ASN A 465 0.33 5.10 10.03
N SER A 466 -0.28 3.96 10.32
CA SER A 466 -1.12 3.14 9.46
C SER A 466 -2.34 2.68 10.25
N GLN A 467 -3.26 1.93 9.63
CA GLN A 467 -4.39 1.34 10.36
C GLN A 467 -4.80 0.00 9.76
N ASP A 468 -5.19 -0.94 10.61
CA ASP A 468 -6.04 -2.06 10.23
C ASP A 468 -7.46 -1.56 9.95
N GLN A 469 -8.03 -2.00 8.82
CA GLN A 469 -9.26 -1.43 8.32
C GLN A 469 -10.20 -2.50 7.75
N HIS A 470 -11.46 -2.11 7.47
CA HIS A 470 -12.50 -2.97 6.92
C HIS A 470 -12.22 -3.37 5.46
N SER A 471 -11.09 -4.04 5.25
CA SER A 471 -10.65 -4.55 3.96
C SER A 471 -10.27 -6.03 4.05
N PHE A 472 -10.29 -6.72 2.92
CA PHE A 472 -9.83 -8.10 2.84
C PHE A 472 -8.34 -8.17 3.19
N SER A 473 -8.02 -8.96 4.19
CA SER A 473 -6.65 -9.29 4.56
C SER A 473 -6.40 -10.77 4.34
N LEU A 474 -5.58 -11.06 3.33
CA LEU A 474 -5.22 -12.44 3.00
C LEU A 474 -4.58 -13.16 4.18
N GLU A 475 -3.67 -12.48 4.90
CA GLU A 475 -3.01 -13.02 6.08
C GLU A 475 -4.02 -13.38 7.18
N ARG A 476 -4.92 -12.45 7.56
CA ARG A 476 -5.95 -12.71 8.58
C ARG A 476 -6.84 -13.88 8.18
N GLN A 477 -7.23 -13.96 6.90
CA GLN A 477 -8.11 -15.02 6.41
C GLN A 477 -7.42 -16.40 6.33
N ILE A 478 -6.13 -16.47 5.97
CA ILE A 478 -5.36 -17.71 6.00
C ILE A 478 -5.20 -18.21 7.45
N LEU A 479 -4.90 -17.33 8.40
CA LEU A 479 -4.79 -17.68 9.81
C LEU A 479 -6.14 -18.15 10.36
N ALA A 480 -7.24 -17.45 10.02
CA ALA A 480 -8.59 -17.83 10.39
C ALA A 480 -9.03 -19.20 9.80
N ALA A 481 -8.65 -19.47 8.53
CA ALA A 481 -8.87 -20.75 7.87
C ALA A 481 -8.13 -21.92 8.56
N ASN A 482 -7.07 -21.61 9.30
CA ASN A 482 -6.28 -22.57 10.08
C ASN A 482 -6.67 -22.62 11.56
N GLY A 483 -7.85 -22.09 11.93
CA GLY A 483 -8.44 -22.25 13.26
C GLY A 483 -7.98 -21.25 14.32
N TYR A 484 -7.35 -20.16 13.92
CA TYR A 484 -6.95 -19.07 14.80
C TYR A 484 -7.97 -17.92 14.78
N ALA A 485 -8.32 -17.37 15.95
CA ALA A 485 -8.84 -16.02 16.03
C ALA A 485 -7.68 -15.04 15.80
N VAL A 486 -7.93 -13.97 15.05
CA VAL A 486 -6.89 -12.98 14.72
C VAL A 486 -7.34 -11.61 15.18
N LEU A 487 -6.63 -11.05 16.15
CA LEU A 487 -6.84 -9.71 16.67
C LEU A 487 -5.87 -8.73 15.99
N ALA A 488 -6.40 -7.69 15.39
CA ALA A 488 -5.67 -6.55 14.85
C ALA A 488 -6.09 -5.29 15.62
N VAL A 489 -5.12 -4.58 16.20
CA VAL A 489 -5.37 -3.42 17.09
C VAL A 489 -4.75 -2.18 16.49
N ASN A 490 -5.53 -1.12 16.34
CA ASN A 490 -5.03 0.22 16.01
C ASN A 490 -4.55 0.91 17.30
N TYR A 491 -3.34 0.57 17.70
CA TYR A 491 -2.66 1.09 18.90
C TYR A 491 -2.34 2.58 18.78
N ARG A 492 -2.04 3.26 19.89
CA ARG A 492 -1.55 4.65 19.84
C ARG A 492 -0.35 4.75 18.92
N GLY A 493 -0.32 5.78 18.06
CA GLY A 493 0.60 5.90 16.92
C GLY A 493 -0.08 5.58 15.57
N SER A 494 -1.20 4.83 15.56
CA SER A 494 -1.94 4.51 14.33
C SER A 494 -2.63 5.74 13.74
N ALA A 495 -2.90 5.67 12.43
CA ALA A 495 -3.67 6.66 11.69
C ALA A 495 -5.17 6.64 12.02
N GLY A 496 -5.92 7.62 11.54
CA GLY A 496 -7.38 7.67 11.58
C GLY A 496 -7.98 8.09 12.93
N ARG A 497 -7.18 8.52 13.90
CA ARG A 497 -7.63 8.89 15.24
C ARG A 497 -7.20 10.31 15.67
N GLY A 498 -6.70 11.11 14.71
CA GLY A 498 -6.25 12.48 14.93
C GLY A 498 -4.81 12.60 15.43
N ALA A 499 -4.29 13.84 15.38
CA ALA A 499 -2.89 14.15 15.65
C ALA A 499 -2.44 13.76 17.05
N LYS A 500 -3.29 13.97 18.07
CA LYS A 500 -2.95 13.59 19.46
C LYS A 500 -2.71 12.11 19.62
N PHE A 501 -3.47 11.26 18.91
CA PHE A 501 -3.37 9.81 18.97
C PHE A 501 -2.13 9.33 18.21
N SER A 502 -1.91 9.83 16.99
CA SER A 502 -0.78 9.40 16.16
C SER A 502 0.58 9.87 16.72
N LYS A 503 0.66 11.08 17.25
CA LYS A 503 1.90 11.66 17.81
C LYS A 503 2.20 11.23 19.25
N SER A 504 1.34 10.46 19.90
CA SER A 504 1.49 10.10 21.34
C SER A 504 2.70 9.23 21.65
N ILE A 505 3.28 8.58 20.66
CA ILE A 505 4.44 7.67 20.79
C ILE A 505 5.77 8.31 20.36
N PHE A 506 5.77 9.63 20.13
CA PHE A 506 6.97 10.37 19.73
C PHE A 506 8.11 10.19 20.74
N ALA A 507 9.25 9.68 20.27
CA ALA A 507 10.44 9.36 21.05
C ALA A 507 10.18 8.46 22.30
N ASP A 508 9.10 7.65 22.23
CA ASP A 508 8.65 6.78 23.33
C ASP A 508 8.13 5.43 22.84
N TRP A 509 8.79 4.84 21.88
CA TRP A 509 8.40 3.59 21.23
C TRP A 509 8.25 2.44 22.22
N GLY A 510 7.20 1.64 22.04
CA GLY A 510 6.95 0.43 22.82
C GLY A 510 6.35 0.67 24.21
N ASN A 511 6.05 1.89 24.59
CA ASN A 511 5.41 2.19 25.88
C ASN A 511 3.87 2.09 25.79
N TYR A 512 3.25 3.04 25.11
CA TYR A 512 1.78 3.07 25.01
C TYR A 512 1.26 1.98 24.10
N GLU A 513 1.96 1.65 23.04
CA GLU A 513 1.56 0.61 22.09
C GLU A 513 1.47 -0.76 22.76
N VAL A 514 2.46 -1.12 23.59
CA VAL A 514 2.45 -2.39 24.35
C VAL A 514 1.25 -2.45 25.29
N GLN A 515 0.94 -1.35 26.00
CA GLN A 515 -0.23 -1.28 26.88
C GLN A 515 -1.54 -1.47 26.11
N ASP A 516 -1.67 -0.85 24.93
CA ASP A 516 -2.85 -0.93 24.08
C ASP A 516 -3.03 -2.35 23.53
N LEU A 517 -1.94 -2.96 23.06
CA LEU A 517 -1.93 -4.30 22.48
C LEU A 517 -2.28 -5.37 23.53
N LEU A 518 -1.69 -5.29 24.73
CA LEU A 518 -2.01 -6.21 25.85
C LEU A 518 -3.46 -6.02 26.31
N ALA A 519 -3.95 -4.80 26.41
CA ALA A 519 -5.34 -4.54 26.75
C ALA A 519 -6.32 -5.12 25.72
N GLY A 520 -5.95 -5.12 24.43
CA GLY A 520 -6.71 -5.77 23.37
C GLY A 520 -6.78 -7.28 23.56
N VAL A 521 -5.67 -7.93 23.88
CA VAL A 521 -5.63 -9.38 24.20
C VAL A 521 -6.50 -9.69 25.41
N ASP A 522 -6.36 -8.92 26.50
CA ASP A 522 -7.17 -9.09 27.72
C ASP A 522 -8.67 -8.93 27.43
N HIS A 523 -9.02 -7.98 26.55
CA HIS A 523 -10.41 -7.77 26.12
C HIS A 523 -10.97 -9.03 25.43
N VAL A 524 -10.25 -9.62 24.47
CA VAL A 524 -10.71 -10.83 23.74
C VAL A 524 -10.75 -12.07 24.65
N ILE A 525 -9.85 -12.18 25.62
CA ILE A 525 -9.93 -13.21 26.68
C ILE A 525 -11.21 -13.02 27.51
N LYS A 526 -11.49 -11.80 27.93
CA LYS A 526 -12.70 -11.46 28.70
C LYS A 526 -14.00 -11.70 27.93
N MET A 527 -13.98 -11.51 26.59
CA MET A 527 -15.10 -11.88 25.71
C MET A 527 -15.37 -13.40 25.69
N GLY A 528 -14.46 -14.23 26.22
CA GLY A 528 -14.57 -15.69 26.19
C GLY A 528 -14.22 -16.31 24.84
N VAL A 529 -13.57 -15.55 23.95
CA VAL A 529 -13.15 -16.03 22.62
C VAL A 529 -11.74 -16.61 22.66
N ALA A 530 -10.79 -15.87 23.25
CA ALA A 530 -9.40 -16.32 23.32
C ALA A 530 -9.18 -17.31 24.47
N ASP A 531 -8.43 -18.36 24.17
CA ASP A 531 -7.87 -19.25 25.20
C ASP A 531 -6.58 -18.62 25.74
N PRO A 532 -6.49 -18.26 27.02
CA PRO A 532 -5.32 -17.60 27.59
C PRO A 532 -4.03 -18.44 27.55
N ASP A 533 -4.15 -19.76 27.42
CA ASP A 533 -3.00 -20.65 27.31
C ASP A 533 -2.53 -20.89 25.90
N ARG A 534 -3.23 -20.34 24.90
CA ARG A 534 -2.97 -20.51 23.46
C ARG A 534 -2.89 -19.16 22.73
N LEU A 535 -1.96 -18.31 23.18
CA LEU A 535 -1.76 -16.98 22.63
C LEU A 535 -0.49 -16.94 21.78
N GLY A 536 -0.56 -16.34 20.60
CA GLY A 536 0.57 -16.01 19.74
C GLY A 536 0.59 -14.54 19.39
N VAL A 537 1.75 -14.03 19.00
CA VAL A 537 1.94 -12.64 18.59
C VAL A 537 2.82 -12.56 17.37
N GLY A 538 2.65 -11.52 16.56
CA GLY A 538 3.56 -11.23 15.48
C GLY A 538 3.13 -10.02 14.65
N GLY A 539 4.07 -9.52 13.88
CA GLY A 539 3.87 -8.39 12.99
C GLY A 539 5.01 -8.24 12.00
N TRP A 540 4.92 -7.20 11.18
CA TRP A 540 5.93 -6.84 10.19
C TRP A 540 6.30 -5.38 10.35
N SER A 541 7.59 -5.00 10.12
CA SER A 541 8.06 -3.62 10.22
C SER A 541 7.89 -3.10 11.65
N TYR A 542 7.25 -1.97 11.85
CA TYR A 542 6.94 -1.49 13.20
C TYR A 542 6.17 -2.54 14.03
N GLY A 543 5.32 -3.37 13.39
CA GLY A 543 4.67 -4.50 14.03
C GLY A 543 5.65 -5.61 14.47
N GLY A 544 6.76 -5.80 13.77
CA GLY A 544 7.88 -6.65 14.18
C GLY A 544 8.61 -6.07 15.39
N ILE A 545 8.88 -4.76 15.37
CA ILE A 545 9.45 -4.01 16.50
C ILE A 545 8.58 -4.20 17.75
N LEU A 546 7.27 -3.97 17.64
CA LEU A 546 6.34 -4.14 18.77
C LEU A 546 6.18 -5.59 19.21
N THR A 547 6.39 -6.57 18.30
CA THR A 547 6.46 -7.99 18.69
C THR A 547 7.63 -8.23 19.62
N ASP A 548 8.81 -7.68 19.32
CA ASP A 548 10.01 -7.78 20.16
C ASP A 548 9.78 -7.13 21.53
N TYR A 549 9.12 -5.95 21.59
CA TYR A 549 8.73 -5.32 22.84
C TYR A 549 7.78 -6.17 23.68
N LEU A 550 6.77 -6.75 23.05
CA LEU A 550 5.76 -7.55 23.75
C LEU A 550 6.36 -8.79 24.40
N ILE A 551 7.22 -9.53 23.68
CA ILE A 551 7.84 -10.76 24.24
C ILE A 551 8.89 -10.46 25.31
N ALA A 552 9.50 -9.26 25.30
CA ALA A 552 10.40 -8.80 26.37
C ALA A 552 9.65 -8.27 27.60
N THR A 553 8.36 -7.93 27.46
CA THR A 553 7.53 -7.34 28.52
C THR A 553 6.61 -8.36 29.18
N ASP A 554 6.06 -9.32 28.41
CA ASP A 554 5.01 -10.25 28.88
C ASP A 554 5.22 -11.67 28.32
N ASN A 555 5.28 -12.66 29.20
CA ASN A 555 5.57 -14.07 28.88
C ASN A 555 4.33 -14.91 28.56
N ARG A 556 3.13 -14.29 28.39
CA ARG A 556 1.89 -15.03 28.09
C ARG A 556 1.88 -15.67 26.71
N PHE A 557 2.64 -15.14 25.75
CA PHE A 557 2.68 -15.62 24.37
C PHE A 557 3.50 -16.90 24.25
N LYS A 558 2.93 -17.92 23.60
CA LYS A 558 3.56 -19.23 23.41
C LYS A 558 4.40 -19.31 22.13
N ALA A 559 4.19 -18.40 21.20
CA ALA A 559 4.96 -18.26 19.96
C ALA A 559 4.94 -16.82 19.46
N ALA A 560 6.03 -16.39 18.85
CA ALA A 560 6.14 -15.09 18.21
C ALA A 560 6.71 -15.18 16.78
N THR A 561 6.28 -14.27 15.90
CA THR A 561 6.87 -14.07 14.57
C THR A 561 7.21 -12.59 14.37
N SER A 562 8.48 -12.24 14.50
CA SER A 562 8.99 -10.87 14.28
C SER A 562 9.53 -10.74 12.87
N GLY A 563 8.76 -10.09 12.00
CA GLY A 563 9.14 -9.84 10.61
C GLY A 563 9.71 -8.44 10.43
N ALA A 564 10.87 -8.29 9.81
CA ALA A 564 11.55 -7.01 9.62
C ALA A 564 11.51 -6.15 10.89
N GLY A 565 11.80 -6.77 12.05
CA GLY A 565 11.84 -6.13 13.37
C GLY A 565 13.25 -5.66 13.72
N VAL A 566 13.31 -4.72 14.66
CA VAL A 566 14.54 -4.24 15.24
C VAL A 566 14.34 -3.93 16.72
N ALA A 567 15.28 -4.34 17.53
CA ALA A 567 15.20 -4.24 18.99
C ALA A 567 16.31 -3.36 19.61
N PHE A 568 17.41 -3.11 18.86
CA PHE A 568 18.52 -2.28 19.26
C PHE A 568 18.62 -1.04 18.37
N THR A 569 17.89 0.00 18.71
CA THR A 569 17.67 1.19 17.86
C THR A 569 18.95 1.97 17.58
N VAL A 570 19.94 1.96 18.48
CA VAL A 570 21.25 2.57 18.24
C VAL A 570 21.93 2.05 16.97
N ALA A 571 21.78 0.74 16.69
CA ALA A 571 22.37 0.10 15.51
C ALA A 571 21.72 0.52 14.18
N LEU A 572 20.57 1.18 14.22
CA LEU A 572 19.88 1.69 13.03
C LEU A 572 20.43 3.02 12.54
N TYR A 573 20.99 3.83 13.44
CA TYR A 573 21.50 5.14 13.06
C TYR A 573 22.54 5.03 11.95
N GLY A 574 22.19 5.53 10.76
CA GLY A 574 23.02 5.48 9.57
C GLY A 574 23.08 4.13 8.86
N THR A 575 22.33 3.10 9.26
CA THR A 575 22.29 1.82 8.56
C THR A 575 21.03 1.59 7.75
N ASP A 576 19.98 2.39 7.97
CA ASP A 576 18.72 2.38 7.25
C ASP A 576 18.45 3.69 6.47
N GLN A 577 17.21 3.91 6.04
CA GLN A 577 16.79 5.10 5.30
C GLN A 577 16.28 6.26 6.18
N TYR A 578 16.19 6.09 7.51
CA TYR A 578 15.49 6.99 8.43
C TYR A 578 16.37 8.00 9.15
N ILE A 579 17.58 8.28 8.67
CA ILE A 579 18.52 9.21 9.31
C ILE A 579 17.89 10.57 9.67
N ILE A 580 17.00 11.09 8.81
CA ILE A 580 16.31 12.36 9.03
C ILE A 580 15.36 12.25 10.23
N GLN A 581 14.60 11.14 10.32
CA GLN A 581 13.69 10.90 11.44
C GLN A 581 14.49 10.85 12.76
N TYR A 582 15.60 10.10 12.79
CA TYR A 582 16.41 10.00 14.01
C TYR A 582 16.93 11.35 14.46
N ASP A 583 17.47 12.15 13.56
CA ASP A 583 18.02 13.46 13.90
C ASP A 583 16.96 14.43 14.43
N HIS A 584 15.74 14.38 13.91
CA HIS A 584 14.66 15.30 14.30
C HIS A 584 13.79 14.80 15.45
N GLU A 585 13.63 13.49 15.60
CA GLU A 585 12.83 12.89 16.67
C GLU A 585 13.64 12.67 17.95
N ILE A 586 14.84 12.12 17.84
CA ILE A 586 15.64 11.66 18.97
C ILE A 586 16.88 12.55 19.16
N GLY A 587 17.50 12.93 18.05
CA GLY A 587 18.79 13.58 17.99
C GLY A 587 19.94 12.59 17.75
N PRO A 588 21.16 13.08 17.46
CA PRO A 588 22.30 12.22 17.16
C PRO A 588 22.78 11.46 18.41
N PRO A 589 23.21 10.18 18.29
CA PRO A 589 23.55 9.31 19.42
C PRO A 589 24.70 9.83 20.33
N TRP A 590 25.58 10.69 19.82
CA TRP A 590 26.65 11.33 20.61
C TRP A 590 26.17 12.51 21.48
N ASN A 591 24.89 12.88 21.40
CA ASN A 591 24.25 13.79 22.35
C ASN A 591 23.80 12.98 23.56
N PRO A 592 24.24 13.34 24.80
CA PRO A 592 23.90 12.55 26.00
C PRO A 592 22.39 12.38 26.22
N LYS A 593 21.57 13.39 25.96
CA LYS A 593 20.11 13.31 26.11
C LYS A 593 19.47 12.42 25.05
N ALA A 594 19.95 12.50 23.83
CA ALA A 594 19.52 11.58 22.76
C ALA A 594 19.90 10.14 23.07
N TRP A 595 21.13 9.94 23.60
CA TRP A 595 21.59 8.61 24.01
C TRP A 595 20.68 7.95 25.04
N GLU A 596 20.21 8.68 26.05
CA GLU A 596 19.24 8.16 27.02
C GLU A 596 17.96 7.67 26.33
N THR A 597 17.48 8.39 25.33
CA THR A 597 16.30 7.97 24.54
C THR A 597 16.59 6.73 23.73
N TYR A 598 17.74 6.64 23.04
CA TYR A 598 18.14 5.42 22.30
C TYR A 598 18.22 4.21 23.22
N VAL A 599 18.79 4.33 24.41
CA VAL A 599 18.84 3.26 25.40
C VAL A 599 17.43 2.86 25.82
N LYS A 600 16.56 3.81 26.11
CA LYS A 600 15.16 3.57 26.48
C LYS A 600 14.40 2.78 25.42
N ILE A 601 14.48 3.23 24.16
CA ILE A 601 13.77 2.57 23.05
C ILE A 601 14.49 1.34 22.48
N SER A 602 15.64 0.98 23.02
CA SER A 602 16.30 -0.32 22.79
C SER A 602 15.94 -1.37 23.83
N TYR A 603 14.84 -1.16 24.54
CA TYR A 603 14.36 -2.01 25.63
C TYR A 603 14.34 -3.52 25.30
N PRO A 604 13.83 -3.98 24.14
CA PRO A 604 13.72 -5.41 23.90
C PRO A 604 15.07 -6.13 23.84
N PHE A 605 16.08 -5.50 23.23
CA PHE A 605 17.43 -6.07 23.16
C PHE A 605 18.14 -6.05 24.52
N LEU A 606 18.02 -4.94 25.23
CA LEU A 606 18.67 -4.76 26.56
C LEU A 606 18.03 -5.63 27.65
N HIS A 607 16.83 -6.14 27.41
CA HIS A 607 16.10 -7.05 28.29
C HIS A 607 15.76 -8.39 27.63
N ALA A 608 16.58 -8.83 26.69
CA ALA A 608 16.39 -10.12 26.00
C ALA A 608 16.40 -11.30 26.98
N ASP A 609 17.09 -11.18 28.12
CA ASP A 609 17.11 -12.15 29.22
C ASP A 609 15.72 -12.41 29.86
N ARG A 610 14.73 -11.53 29.63
CA ARG A 610 13.34 -11.72 30.08
C ARG A 610 12.50 -12.54 29.11
N ILE A 611 12.95 -12.71 27.88
CA ILE A 611 12.20 -13.38 26.81
C ILE A 611 12.21 -14.88 27.06
N GLN A 612 11.02 -15.48 27.06
CA GLN A 612 10.83 -16.94 27.13
C GLN A 612 10.11 -17.49 25.90
N THR A 613 9.58 -16.60 25.07
CA THR A 613 8.74 -16.94 23.93
C THR A 613 9.58 -17.43 22.75
N PRO A 614 9.36 -18.67 22.25
CA PRO A 614 9.95 -19.11 20.99
C PRO A 614 9.62 -18.17 19.86
N THR A 615 10.65 -17.68 19.15
CA THR A 615 10.48 -16.58 18.18
C THR A 615 11.09 -16.92 16.83
N LEU A 616 10.29 -16.72 15.77
CA LEU A 616 10.72 -16.79 14.37
C LEU A 616 10.99 -15.37 13.87
N PHE A 617 12.24 -15.09 13.45
CA PHE A 617 12.65 -13.84 12.84
C PHE A 617 12.71 -13.99 11.31
N LEU A 618 12.28 -12.94 10.57
CA LEU A 618 12.29 -12.94 9.10
C LEU A 618 12.60 -11.53 8.57
N GLY A 619 13.26 -11.46 7.40
CA GLY A 619 13.48 -10.18 6.73
C GLY A 619 14.09 -10.35 5.35
N GLY A 620 14.03 -9.28 4.55
CA GLY A 620 14.70 -9.19 3.25
C GLY A 620 16.21 -8.95 3.41
N GLU A 621 17.03 -9.60 2.58
CA GLU A 621 18.49 -9.40 2.59
C GLU A 621 18.88 -7.95 2.29
N ARG A 622 18.12 -7.27 1.41
CA ARG A 622 18.37 -5.90 0.94
C ARG A 622 17.38 -4.88 1.54
N ASP A 623 16.81 -5.20 2.68
CA ASP A 623 15.92 -4.29 3.40
C ASP A 623 16.71 -3.09 3.92
N PHE A 624 16.52 -1.92 3.29
CA PHE A 624 17.07 -0.64 3.74
C PHE A 624 16.06 0.20 4.53
N ASN A 625 14.85 -0.31 4.70
CA ASN A 625 13.83 0.29 5.56
C ASN A 625 14.06 -0.17 7.02
N VAL A 626 14.00 -1.50 7.25
CA VAL A 626 14.31 -2.12 8.55
C VAL A 626 15.35 -3.22 8.31
N PRO A 627 16.63 -2.88 8.41
CA PRO A 627 17.71 -3.78 8.04
C PRO A 627 17.70 -5.10 8.78
N ILE A 628 17.97 -6.20 8.05
CA ILE A 628 17.96 -7.58 8.57
C ILE A 628 18.86 -7.77 9.80
N GLN A 629 19.86 -6.88 9.99
CA GLN A 629 20.77 -6.89 11.13
C GLN A 629 20.03 -6.82 12.47
N GLY A 630 18.89 -6.10 12.55
CA GLY A 630 18.08 -6.07 13.76
C GLY A 630 17.54 -7.45 14.14
N SER A 631 17.01 -8.18 13.17
CA SER A 631 16.56 -9.56 13.34
C SER A 631 17.71 -10.51 13.67
N GLN A 632 18.91 -10.32 13.07
CA GLN A 632 20.11 -11.11 13.37
C GLN A 632 20.57 -10.94 14.83
N GLN A 633 20.53 -9.70 15.34
CA GLN A 633 20.90 -9.40 16.73
C GLN A 633 19.96 -10.11 17.73
N MET A 634 18.66 -10.01 17.53
CA MET A 634 17.68 -10.67 18.38
C MET A 634 17.76 -12.19 18.29
N TYR A 635 17.88 -12.75 17.08
CA TYR A 635 18.11 -14.16 16.87
C TYR A 635 19.32 -14.66 17.67
N GLN A 636 20.46 -13.97 17.57
CA GLN A 636 21.69 -14.37 18.28
C GLN A 636 21.53 -14.25 19.79
N ALA A 637 20.87 -13.19 20.29
CA ALA A 637 20.58 -13.03 21.71
C ALA A 637 19.75 -14.21 22.26
N LEU A 638 18.63 -14.55 21.61
CA LEU A 638 17.78 -15.65 22.02
C LEU A 638 18.48 -17.02 21.92
N ARG A 639 19.33 -17.24 20.90
CA ARG A 639 20.14 -18.45 20.79
C ARG A 639 21.13 -18.58 21.95
N SER A 640 21.76 -17.48 22.34
CA SER A 640 22.69 -17.46 23.49
C SER A 640 21.99 -17.75 24.82
N LEU A 641 20.71 -17.41 24.92
CA LEU A 641 19.87 -17.67 26.09
C LEU A 641 19.20 -19.06 26.07
N GLY A 642 19.42 -19.86 25.02
CA GLY A 642 18.84 -21.19 24.87
C GLY A 642 17.36 -21.20 24.48
N ILE A 643 16.81 -20.07 24.05
CA ILE A 643 15.43 -19.96 23.57
C ILE A 643 15.33 -20.53 22.14
N ASP A 644 14.29 -21.33 21.89
CA ASP A 644 14.06 -21.86 20.52
C ASP A 644 13.72 -20.72 19.56
N THR A 645 14.54 -20.57 18.54
CA THR A 645 14.43 -19.49 17.56
C THR A 645 14.99 -19.87 16.20
N GLN A 646 14.45 -19.27 15.16
CA GLN A 646 14.95 -19.38 13.77
C GLN A 646 15.04 -18.00 13.14
N LEU A 647 15.94 -17.83 12.21
CA LEU A 647 16.10 -16.65 11.38
C LEU A 647 15.96 -17.02 9.92
N ILE A 648 15.07 -16.34 9.18
CA ILE A 648 14.83 -16.52 7.75
C ILE A 648 15.23 -15.24 7.03
N ILE A 649 16.18 -15.36 6.11
CA ILE A 649 16.65 -14.27 5.26
C ILE A 649 16.19 -14.55 3.83
N TYR A 650 15.39 -13.65 3.25
CA TYR A 650 14.92 -13.77 1.88
C TYR A 650 15.92 -13.10 0.93
N PRO A 651 16.66 -13.88 0.10
CA PRO A 651 17.72 -13.35 -0.76
C PRO A 651 17.17 -12.32 -1.76
N ASN A 652 17.90 -11.22 -1.92
CA ASN A 652 17.59 -10.09 -2.82
C ASN A 652 16.26 -9.37 -2.58
N GLU A 653 15.51 -9.71 -1.53
CA GLU A 653 14.26 -9.02 -1.17
C GLU A 653 14.55 -7.75 -0.36
N ASN A 654 13.72 -6.73 -0.61
CA ASN A 654 13.68 -5.48 0.13
C ASN A 654 12.71 -5.60 1.34
N HIS A 655 12.26 -4.48 1.89
CA HIS A 655 11.32 -4.45 3.01
C HIS A 655 10.00 -5.17 2.71
N GLY A 656 9.47 -4.97 1.51
CA GLY A 656 8.31 -5.73 1.01
C GLY A 656 8.79 -6.97 0.25
N ILE A 657 8.45 -8.15 0.76
CA ILE A 657 8.72 -9.41 0.05
C ILE A 657 7.88 -9.45 -1.23
N GLN A 658 8.53 -9.44 -2.39
CA GLN A 658 7.87 -9.32 -3.70
C GLN A 658 7.70 -10.67 -4.42
N ARG A 659 8.67 -11.57 -4.26
CA ARG A 659 8.65 -12.87 -4.94
C ARG A 659 7.51 -13.74 -4.42
N PRO A 660 6.61 -14.24 -5.30
CA PRO A 660 5.43 -15.02 -4.88
C PRO A 660 5.77 -16.27 -4.06
N SER A 661 6.81 -17.02 -4.46
CA SER A 661 7.25 -18.18 -3.69
C SER A 661 7.70 -17.83 -2.27
N TYR A 662 8.34 -16.66 -2.07
CA TYR A 662 8.74 -16.19 -0.75
C TYR A 662 7.56 -15.67 0.08
N GLN A 663 6.58 -15.05 -0.55
CA GLN A 663 5.33 -14.68 0.13
C GLN A 663 4.60 -15.92 0.66
N ARG A 664 4.56 -16.99 -0.15
CA ARG A 664 4.01 -18.28 0.24
C ARG A 664 4.82 -18.91 1.38
N ASP A 665 6.16 -19.02 1.23
CA ASP A 665 7.07 -19.59 2.25
C ASP A 665 6.90 -18.87 3.59
N ARG A 666 6.78 -17.54 3.59
CA ARG A 666 6.53 -16.76 4.81
C ARG A 666 5.26 -17.21 5.52
N MET A 667 4.17 -17.39 4.80
CA MET A 667 2.90 -17.84 5.38
C MET A 667 2.96 -19.28 5.87
N GLU A 668 3.62 -20.18 5.13
CA GLU A 668 3.86 -21.58 5.55
C GLU A 668 4.64 -21.64 6.86
N ARG A 669 5.70 -20.84 6.99
CA ARG A 669 6.50 -20.73 8.20
C ARG A 669 5.72 -20.15 9.38
N TYR A 670 4.91 -19.11 9.16
CA TYR A 670 4.04 -18.58 10.21
C TYR A 670 3.10 -19.67 10.76
N LEU A 671 2.41 -20.38 9.89
CA LEU A 671 1.50 -21.46 10.28
C LEU A 671 2.25 -22.58 11.01
N ALA A 672 3.37 -23.04 10.46
CA ALA A 672 4.16 -24.11 11.07
C ALA A 672 4.68 -23.72 12.46
N TRP A 673 5.13 -22.46 12.63
CA TRP A 673 5.63 -21.95 13.90
C TRP A 673 4.52 -21.86 14.97
N TYR A 674 3.40 -21.24 14.62
CA TYR A 674 2.26 -21.16 15.53
C TYR A 674 1.66 -22.54 15.85
N ASP A 675 1.52 -23.42 14.87
CA ASP A 675 1.01 -24.77 15.08
C ASP A 675 1.90 -25.59 16.05
N LYS A 676 3.22 -25.43 15.94
CA LYS A 676 4.18 -26.11 16.80
C LYS A 676 4.00 -25.78 18.30
N TYR A 677 3.76 -24.51 18.62
CA TYR A 677 3.78 -24.05 20.02
C TYR A 677 2.39 -23.76 20.59
N ILE A 678 1.38 -23.52 19.75
CA ILE A 678 0.05 -23.12 20.21
C ILE A 678 -0.96 -24.25 20.09
N LYS A 679 -0.95 -25.03 18.99
CA LYS A 679 -1.90 -26.14 18.82
C LYS A 679 -1.50 -27.40 19.54
N LYS A 680 -0.21 -27.73 19.66
CA LYS A 680 0.29 -28.94 20.35
C LYS A 680 0.18 -28.87 21.87
N ALA A 681 -0.15 -27.73 22.47
CA ALA A 681 -0.35 -27.59 23.91
C ALA A 681 -1.62 -28.32 24.45
N ALA A 682 -2.47 -28.84 23.58
CA ALA A 682 -3.56 -29.73 23.95
C ALA A 682 -3.09 -31.21 23.94
N GLY A 683 -2.11 -31.54 24.78
CA GLY A 683 -1.74 -32.93 25.06
C GLY A 683 -2.86 -33.66 25.77
N PRO A 684 -2.94 -35.01 25.66
CA PRO A 684 -4.01 -35.77 26.27
C PRO A 684 -4.01 -35.60 27.80
N SER A 685 -5.17 -35.29 28.35
CA SER A 685 -5.39 -35.39 29.77
C SER A 685 -4.98 -36.82 30.22
N SER A 686 -3.88 -36.93 30.97
CA SER A 686 -3.53 -38.17 31.63
C SER A 686 -4.67 -38.53 32.59
N SER A 687 -5.56 -39.42 32.18
CA SER A 687 -6.42 -40.12 33.08
C SER A 687 -5.51 -40.87 34.04
N SER A 688 -5.39 -40.39 35.27
CA SER A 688 -4.79 -41.14 36.37
C SER A 688 -5.63 -42.39 36.61
N THR A 689 -5.21 -43.53 36.08
CA THR A 689 -5.62 -44.82 36.61
C THR A 689 -4.73 -45.09 37.83
N ALA A 690 -5.31 -44.86 38.98
CA ALA A 690 -4.81 -45.43 40.24
C ALA A 690 -4.73 -46.93 40.12
N ARG A 691 -3.56 -47.50 40.39
CA ARG A 691 -3.33 -48.81 41.06
C ARG A 691 -2.18 -48.71 42.04
#